data_6309bf917530a7fccf10fba21ea2d5ec
#
_entry.id   6309bf917530a7fccf10fba21ea2d5ec
#
_cell.length_a   1.000
_cell.length_b   1.000
_cell.length_c   1.000
_cell.angle_alpha   90.00
_cell.angle_beta   90.00
_cell.angle_gamma   90.00
#
_symmetry.space_group_name_H-M   'P 1'
#
loop_
_entity.id
_entity.type
_entity.pdbx_description
1 polymer ?
#
loop_
_entity_poly.entity_id
_entity_poly.type
_entity_poly.pdbx_seq_one_letter_code
_entity_poly.pdbx_strand_id
1 'polypeptide(L)'
;MERIPTENMAQWTCPMHPEILRDSPGDCPICGMALVSLAGSGGSEADDSANSELHDLSRRLWVGIALSIPLVAVAMSPMIGIHEPFGLQPHSRGWIEFLLGAPVVLWVGWPILRKFWLSLVHRALNMYTLIGLGVGFACLFSLAAVFVPGWFPTEFRAHDGAVGTYFEAAAVIVTLVTLGDYLQSRAMGRTGRAIQQLLKLAPNQAWRLDDNGMEEQVPLDTVAVGNRLRVKPGEKVPVDGTVLEGSSRVDESMVTGEPMPVAKAAGDKVTGATVNSNGSLVIRAERVGADTLLARIVHMVGEAQRTRAPIQRLADVIAAYFVRTVIAIAVITALAWWFLGPEPRFAYASLNAIAVLIIACPCAVGLATPISMTVAMGQGARSGILFRNAEAIERMRDVDTLVVDKTGTLTLGRPALTDFVAEGVAHDEALALVAGVEQLSEHPIGRAIVEGAKARGLTPRAAEAFDAVNGLGVQADIDGKRVLVGSRNFLSQKGVDAQVWETRGEALRDESKTVVFFAVNGVAAGIAAIADPIKESTPEAIATLRNLGVRIVMLTGDSQRTADAVARQLGIDEALAYVLPEDKAGHVKRLQDEGRTVAMAGDGINDAPALAQAEVGIAMGTGTDVAMESAEVTLVKGDLRGIERAIVLSRATMRNIRQNLTFAFGYNALGIPLAAGVLYPAFGLLLSPMVAGAAMAMSSVSVVTNALRLNRIEL
;
A
#
# COMPACT_ATOMS: atom_id res chain seq x y z
N MET A 1 3.68 -2.83 41.22
CA MET A 1 3.28 -2.39 39.87
C MET A 1 4.38 -1.48 39.38
N GLU A 2 5.39 -2.08 38.78
CA GLU A 2 6.50 -1.38 38.13
C GLU A 2 6.00 -0.76 36.81
N ARG A 3 6.25 0.52 36.64
CA ARG A 3 5.98 1.22 35.38
C ARG A 3 6.97 0.69 34.34
N ILE A 4 6.44 0.02 33.31
CA ILE A 4 7.21 -0.29 32.10
C ILE A 4 7.48 1.06 31.42
N PRO A 5 8.75 1.44 31.16
CA PRO A 5 9.04 2.63 30.37
C PRO A 5 8.70 2.35 28.90
N THR A 6 7.69 3.01 28.37
CA THR A 6 7.45 3.09 26.94
C THR A 6 8.42 4.10 26.32
N GLU A 7 9.68 3.77 26.23
CA GLU A 7 10.59 4.42 25.29
C GLU A 7 10.25 3.86 23.89
N ASN A 8 9.69 4.73 23.06
CA ASN A 8 9.49 4.53 21.62
C ASN A 8 10.87 4.49 20.93
N MET A 9 11.60 3.37 21.07
CA MET A 9 12.85 3.18 20.35
C MET A 9 12.53 2.95 18.87
N ALA A 10 13.08 3.80 18.01
CA ALA A 10 13.01 3.64 16.56
C ALA A 10 13.59 2.28 16.17
N GLN A 11 12.77 1.38 15.66
CA GLN A 11 13.23 0.09 15.15
C GLN A 11 13.62 0.19 13.68
N TRP A 12 14.65 -0.54 13.31
CA TRP A 12 15.24 -0.55 11.98
C TRP A 12 15.22 -1.97 11.42
N THR A 13 14.85 -2.13 10.15
CA THR A 13 14.80 -3.44 9.48
C THR A 13 15.46 -3.41 8.12
N CYS A 14 15.88 -4.56 7.62
CA CYS A 14 16.39 -4.70 6.28
C CYS A 14 15.24 -4.98 5.29
N PRO A 15 15.10 -4.22 4.19
CA PRO A 15 14.10 -4.49 3.16
C PRO A 15 14.23 -5.89 2.53
N MET A 16 15.46 -6.44 2.53
CA MET A 16 15.76 -7.78 2.01
C MET A 16 15.73 -8.87 3.08
N HIS A 17 15.80 -8.52 4.39
CA HIS A 17 15.80 -9.44 5.52
C HIS A 17 14.95 -8.87 6.64
N PRO A 18 13.61 -8.91 6.53
CA PRO A 18 12.70 -8.33 7.53
C PRO A 18 12.81 -8.97 8.91
N GLU A 19 13.36 -10.18 8.98
CA GLU A 19 13.72 -10.88 10.23
C GLU A 19 14.81 -10.17 11.03
N ILE A 20 15.56 -9.26 10.40
CA ILE A 20 16.57 -8.44 11.08
C ILE A 20 15.91 -7.18 11.61
N LEU A 21 15.75 -7.13 12.92
CA LEU A 21 15.30 -5.95 13.67
C LEU A 21 16.45 -5.42 14.54
N ARG A 22 16.67 -4.12 14.52
CA ARG A 22 17.68 -3.41 15.31
C ARG A 22 17.11 -2.12 15.87
N ASP A 23 17.61 -1.72 17.03
CA ASP A 23 17.18 -0.50 17.73
C ASP A 23 18.03 0.73 17.31
N SER A 24 18.88 0.58 16.29
CA SER A 24 19.74 1.63 15.77
C SER A 24 19.92 1.52 14.26
N PRO A 25 20.15 2.65 13.55
CA PRO A 25 20.51 2.65 12.14
C PRO A 25 21.82 1.89 11.90
N GLY A 26 21.97 1.28 10.72
CA GLY A 26 23.18 0.55 10.36
C GLY A 26 22.96 -0.34 9.15
N ASP A 27 23.88 -1.29 8.95
CA ASP A 27 23.80 -2.23 7.84
C ASP A 27 23.23 -3.57 8.27
N CYS A 28 22.51 -4.23 7.38
CA CYS A 28 22.03 -5.59 7.58
C CYS A 28 23.21 -6.55 7.72
N PRO A 29 23.29 -7.36 8.79
CA PRO A 29 24.40 -8.29 8.98
C PRO A 29 24.46 -9.39 7.92
N ILE A 30 23.34 -9.69 7.24
CA ILE A 30 23.26 -10.75 6.22
C ILE A 30 23.68 -10.23 4.84
N CYS A 31 23.11 -9.12 4.37
CA CYS A 31 23.34 -8.63 2.99
C CYS A 31 24.10 -7.32 2.90
N GLY A 32 24.36 -6.66 4.04
CA GLY A 32 25.06 -5.37 4.07
C GLY A 32 24.27 -4.17 3.53
N MET A 33 22.98 -4.32 3.25
CA MET A 33 22.13 -3.18 2.90
C MET A 33 21.83 -2.34 4.13
N ALA A 34 21.70 -1.02 3.95
CA ALA A 34 21.28 -0.13 5.01
C ALA A 34 19.89 -0.53 5.54
N LEU A 35 19.75 -0.51 6.86
CA LEU A 35 18.48 -0.74 7.53
C LEU A 35 17.58 0.48 7.34
N VAL A 36 16.29 0.24 7.11
CA VAL A 36 15.28 1.29 6.97
C VAL A 36 14.52 1.40 8.29
N SER A 37 14.29 2.62 8.74
CA SER A 37 13.48 2.87 9.92
C SER A 37 12.04 2.41 9.70
N LEU A 38 11.48 1.80 10.73
CA LEU A 38 10.08 1.41 10.74
C LEU A 38 9.21 2.66 10.93
N ALA A 39 8.29 2.88 10.00
CA ALA A 39 7.40 4.02 10.06
C ALA A 39 6.59 4.02 11.36
N GLY A 40 6.67 5.12 12.10
CA GLY A 40 5.94 5.33 13.36
C GLY A 40 6.80 5.60 14.60
N SER A 41 8.10 5.26 14.59
CA SER A 41 8.94 5.33 15.79
C SER A 41 10.05 6.39 15.80
N GLY A 42 10.09 7.36 14.88
CA GLY A 42 11.17 8.33 14.92
C GLY A 42 11.07 9.39 13.84
N GLY A 43 10.46 10.53 14.18
CA GLY A 43 10.20 11.61 13.22
C GLY A 43 11.44 12.25 12.62
N SER A 44 12.39 12.77 13.39
CA SER A 44 13.53 13.53 12.89
C SER A 44 14.78 12.68 12.64
N GLU A 45 15.08 11.71 13.49
CA GLU A 45 16.31 10.91 13.40
C GLU A 45 16.35 9.95 12.20
N ALA A 46 15.18 9.42 11.80
CA ALA A 46 15.07 8.55 10.62
C ALA A 46 15.26 9.33 9.31
N ASP A 47 14.72 10.55 9.22
CA ASP A 47 14.90 11.46 8.08
C ASP A 47 16.36 11.92 7.98
N ASP A 48 17.01 12.23 9.10
CA ASP A 48 18.39 12.66 9.14
C ASP A 48 19.36 11.54 8.73
N SER A 49 19.10 10.30 9.13
CA SER A 49 19.93 9.14 8.75
C SER A 49 19.77 8.78 7.27
N ALA A 50 18.56 8.77 6.73
CA ALA A 50 18.31 8.51 5.30
C ALA A 50 18.88 9.63 4.41
N ASN A 51 18.77 10.88 4.86
CA ASN A 51 19.38 12.01 4.16
C ASN A 51 20.91 11.97 4.25
N SER A 52 21.50 11.55 5.37
CA SER A 52 22.95 11.41 5.53
C SER A 52 23.53 10.33 4.62
N GLU A 53 22.84 9.18 4.47
CA GLU A 53 23.24 8.12 3.54
C GLU A 53 23.15 8.58 2.07
N LEU A 54 22.05 9.24 1.70
CA LEU A 54 21.88 9.79 0.36
C LEU A 54 22.96 10.84 0.05
N HIS A 55 23.33 11.65 1.04
CA HIS A 55 24.38 12.64 0.91
C HIS A 55 25.76 12.01 0.76
N ASP A 56 26.08 10.95 1.52
CA ASP A 56 27.33 10.18 1.40
C ASP A 56 27.42 9.50 0.01
N LEU A 57 26.37 8.84 -0.45
CA LEU A 57 26.31 8.25 -1.78
C LEU A 57 26.48 9.31 -2.88
N SER A 58 25.85 10.47 -2.75
CA SER A 58 25.99 11.58 -3.68
C SER A 58 27.42 12.09 -3.74
N ARG A 59 28.06 12.30 -2.58
CA ARG A 59 29.46 12.73 -2.49
C ARG A 59 30.41 11.72 -3.15
N ARG A 60 30.24 10.43 -2.86
CA ARG A 60 31.04 9.35 -3.47
C ARG A 60 30.84 9.30 -4.99
N LEU A 61 29.59 9.42 -5.45
CA LEU A 61 29.25 9.45 -6.87
C LEU A 61 29.96 10.59 -7.61
N TRP A 62 29.89 11.82 -7.10
CA TRP A 62 30.52 12.97 -7.74
C TRP A 62 32.04 12.85 -7.76
N VAL A 63 32.68 12.36 -6.70
CA VAL A 63 34.12 12.07 -6.67
C VAL A 63 34.45 10.95 -7.65
N GLY A 64 33.64 9.87 -7.68
CA GLY A 64 33.79 8.79 -8.65
C GLY A 64 33.76 9.28 -10.09
N ILE A 65 32.79 10.12 -10.44
CA ILE A 65 32.68 10.72 -11.80
C ILE A 65 33.89 11.62 -12.10
N ALA A 66 34.26 12.50 -11.17
CA ALA A 66 35.35 13.46 -11.35
C ALA A 66 36.70 12.78 -11.56
N LEU A 67 36.95 11.62 -10.96
CA LEU A 67 38.17 10.85 -11.12
C LEU A 67 38.11 9.85 -12.27
N SER A 68 36.96 9.26 -12.54
CA SER A 68 36.80 8.26 -13.61
C SER A 68 36.87 8.88 -15.01
N ILE A 69 36.32 10.10 -15.22
CA ILE A 69 36.37 10.76 -16.54
C ILE A 69 37.82 10.98 -17.02
N PRO A 70 38.71 11.63 -16.27
CA PRO A 70 40.10 11.80 -16.70
C PRO A 70 40.84 10.46 -16.80
N LEU A 71 40.54 9.50 -15.92
CA LEU A 71 41.10 8.15 -15.95
C LEU A 71 40.79 7.46 -17.30
N VAL A 72 39.50 7.45 -17.70
CA VAL A 72 39.07 6.88 -18.99
C VAL A 72 39.71 7.62 -20.16
N ALA A 73 39.81 8.96 -20.11
CA ALA A 73 40.44 9.75 -21.15
C ALA A 73 41.93 9.37 -21.33
N VAL A 74 42.64 9.17 -20.24
CA VAL A 74 44.05 8.71 -20.28
C VAL A 74 44.12 7.27 -20.76
N ALA A 75 43.26 6.37 -20.25
CA ALA A 75 43.27 4.94 -20.60
C ALA A 75 42.93 4.68 -22.07
N MET A 76 41.99 5.45 -22.66
CA MET A 76 41.55 5.25 -24.04
C MET A 76 42.28 6.10 -25.07
N SER A 77 43.19 6.99 -24.65
CA SER A 77 43.94 7.87 -25.58
C SER A 77 44.67 7.15 -26.73
N PRO A 78 45.26 5.93 -26.57
CA PRO A 78 45.89 5.23 -27.68
C PRO A 78 44.90 4.73 -28.73
N MET A 79 43.66 4.43 -28.34
CA MET A 79 42.61 3.94 -29.26
C MET A 79 42.19 5.03 -30.26
N ILE A 80 42.37 6.30 -29.90
CA ILE A 80 42.09 7.46 -30.76
C ILE A 80 43.37 8.03 -31.43
N GLY A 81 44.47 7.25 -31.40
CA GLY A 81 45.73 7.61 -32.05
C GLY A 81 46.64 8.57 -31.27
N ILE A 82 46.31 8.89 -30.03
CA ILE A 82 47.13 9.74 -29.16
C ILE A 82 47.96 8.80 -28.25
N HIS A 83 49.15 8.43 -28.74
CA HIS A 83 50.02 7.49 -28.05
C HIS A 83 50.73 8.11 -26.83
N GLU A 84 50.93 9.41 -26.82
CA GLU A 84 51.52 10.17 -25.71
C GLU A 84 50.57 11.30 -25.26
N PRO A 85 49.49 10.99 -24.55
CA PRO A 85 48.60 12.02 -24.02
C PRO A 85 49.38 12.93 -23.07
N PHE A 86 49.39 14.23 -23.33
CA PHE A 86 50.11 15.23 -22.51
C PHE A 86 51.62 15.03 -22.44
N GLY A 87 52.25 14.30 -23.38
CA GLY A 87 53.70 14.01 -23.36
C GLY A 87 54.11 12.97 -22.31
N LEU A 88 53.17 12.17 -21.87
CA LEU A 88 53.39 11.13 -20.85
C LEU A 88 54.00 9.88 -21.45
N GLN A 89 55.15 9.46 -20.93
CA GLN A 89 55.72 8.18 -21.29
C GLN A 89 54.80 7.02 -20.85
N PRO A 90 54.76 5.90 -21.57
CA PRO A 90 53.89 4.76 -21.26
C PRO A 90 54.03 4.23 -19.87
N HIS A 91 55.23 4.20 -19.30
CA HIS A 91 55.48 3.80 -17.90
C HIS A 91 54.81 4.75 -16.87
N SER A 92 54.80 6.07 -17.15
CA SER A 92 54.14 7.07 -16.29
C SER A 92 52.61 6.99 -16.34
N ARG A 93 52.08 6.48 -17.43
CA ARG A 93 50.65 6.31 -17.64
C ARG A 93 50.03 5.33 -16.64
N GLY A 94 50.63 4.15 -16.42
CA GLY A 94 50.16 3.18 -15.45
C GLY A 94 50.10 3.74 -14.03
N TRP A 95 51.06 4.61 -13.66
CA TRP A 95 51.05 5.30 -12.35
C TRP A 95 49.92 6.36 -12.27
N ILE A 96 49.63 7.06 -13.33
CA ILE A 96 48.51 8.03 -13.37
C ILE A 96 47.18 7.28 -13.27
N GLU A 97 47.04 6.18 -13.99
CA GLU A 97 45.84 5.31 -13.92
C GLU A 97 45.65 4.74 -12.50
N PHE A 98 46.76 4.34 -11.83
CA PHE A 98 46.73 3.94 -10.43
C PHE A 98 46.29 5.11 -9.52
N LEU A 99 46.93 6.28 -9.62
CA LEU A 99 46.64 7.44 -8.77
C LEU A 99 45.17 7.92 -8.89
N LEU A 100 44.60 7.83 -10.09
CA LEU A 100 43.20 8.20 -10.33
C LEU A 100 42.23 7.06 -9.96
N GLY A 101 42.60 5.81 -10.27
CA GLY A 101 41.72 4.65 -10.08
C GLY A 101 41.66 4.13 -8.64
N ALA A 102 42.80 4.09 -7.93
CA ALA A 102 42.86 3.58 -6.58
C ALA A 102 41.93 4.30 -5.59
N PRO A 103 41.82 5.65 -5.57
CA PRO A 103 40.84 6.34 -4.73
C PRO A 103 39.40 5.97 -5.08
N VAL A 104 39.08 5.75 -6.35
CA VAL A 104 37.73 5.34 -6.77
C VAL A 104 37.43 3.94 -6.27
N VAL A 105 38.34 2.98 -6.46
CA VAL A 105 38.10 1.59 -6.02
C VAL A 105 38.09 1.48 -4.49
N LEU A 106 39.03 2.11 -3.79
CA LEU A 106 39.21 1.93 -2.35
C LEU A 106 38.29 2.81 -1.53
N TRP A 107 38.06 4.06 -1.91
CA TRP A 107 37.24 4.98 -1.12
C TRP A 107 35.79 5.06 -1.63
N VAL A 108 35.58 5.28 -2.92
CA VAL A 108 34.21 5.29 -3.48
C VAL A 108 33.62 3.88 -3.41
N GLY A 109 34.39 2.86 -3.75
CA GLY A 109 34.00 1.45 -3.75
C GLY A 109 33.99 0.78 -2.36
N TRP A 110 34.41 1.46 -1.30
CA TRP A 110 34.50 0.84 0.04
C TRP A 110 33.21 0.17 0.50
N PRO A 111 32.00 0.79 0.36
CA PRO A 111 30.75 0.14 0.73
C PRO A 111 30.51 -1.16 -0.06
N ILE A 112 30.85 -1.16 -1.36
CA ILE A 112 30.71 -2.33 -2.24
C ILE A 112 31.66 -3.45 -1.80
N LEU A 113 32.93 -3.13 -1.55
CA LEU A 113 33.94 -4.08 -1.09
C LEU A 113 33.61 -4.66 0.29
N ARG A 114 33.07 -3.85 1.20
CA ARG A 114 32.61 -4.32 2.51
C ARG A 114 31.45 -5.30 2.36
N LYS A 115 30.44 -4.98 1.53
CA LYS A 115 29.30 -5.86 1.25
C LYS A 115 29.74 -7.15 0.55
N PHE A 116 30.71 -7.08 -0.35
CA PHE A 116 31.37 -8.24 -0.95
C PHE A 116 31.99 -9.15 0.10
N TRP A 117 32.81 -8.59 1.00
CA TRP A 117 33.45 -9.37 2.07
C TRP A 117 32.43 -10.05 2.99
N LEU A 118 31.39 -9.32 3.42
CA LEU A 118 30.30 -9.88 4.22
C LEU A 118 29.56 -11.01 3.49
N SER A 119 29.34 -10.89 2.19
CA SER A 119 28.67 -11.93 1.40
C SER A 119 29.46 -13.25 1.35
N LEU A 120 30.79 -13.19 1.36
CA LEU A 120 31.67 -14.36 1.43
C LEU A 120 31.67 -14.98 2.82
N VAL A 121 31.82 -14.15 3.87
CA VAL A 121 31.86 -14.60 5.26
C VAL A 121 30.56 -15.31 5.65
N HIS A 122 29.43 -14.74 5.29
CA HIS A 122 28.11 -15.32 5.59
C HIS A 122 27.64 -16.36 4.56
N ARG A 123 28.44 -16.68 3.53
CA ARG A 123 28.09 -17.59 2.43
C ARG A 123 26.78 -17.26 1.73
N ALA A 124 26.39 -15.99 1.78
CA ALA A 124 25.18 -15.45 1.14
C ALA A 124 25.57 -14.76 -0.18
N LEU A 125 25.83 -15.58 -1.21
CA LEU A 125 26.25 -15.09 -2.52
C LEU A 125 25.14 -14.18 -3.13
N ASN A 126 25.53 -12.95 -3.44
CA ASN A 126 24.64 -11.92 -3.95
C ASN A 126 25.30 -11.09 -5.06
N MET A 127 24.65 -10.01 -5.50
CA MET A 127 25.19 -9.13 -6.56
C MET A 127 26.56 -8.54 -6.20
N TYR A 128 26.80 -8.20 -4.92
CA TYR A 128 28.08 -7.64 -4.48
C TYR A 128 29.21 -8.66 -4.55
N THR A 129 28.89 -9.98 -4.49
CA THR A 129 29.86 -11.05 -4.72
C THR A 129 30.42 -11.00 -6.15
N LEU A 130 29.57 -10.85 -7.15
CA LEU A 130 29.98 -10.79 -8.57
C LEU A 130 30.78 -9.53 -8.86
N ILE A 131 30.29 -8.38 -8.40
CA ILE A 131 30.95 -7.08 -8.58
C ILE A 131 32.31 -7.08 -7.88
N GLY A 132 32.35 -7.53 -6.63
CA GLY A 132 33.58 -7.57 -5.83
C GLY A 132 34.63 -8.50 -6.42
N LEU A 133 34.23 -9.65 -6.98
CA LEU A 133 35.15 -10.55 -7.71
C LEU A 133 35.71 -9.86 -8.95
N GLY A 134 34.85 -9.23 -9.78
CA GLY A 134 35.26 -8.57 -11.01
C GLY A 134 36.18 -7.36 -10.75
N VAL A 135 35.74 -6.45 -9.87
CA VAL A 135 36.51 -5.25 -9.50
C VAL A 135 37.81 -5.63 -8.75
N GLY A 136 37.72 -6.59 -7.84
CA GLY A 136 38.86 -7.07 -7.07
C GLY A 136 39.94 -7.69 -7.97
N PHE A 137 39.53 -8.54 -8.92
CA PHE A 137 40.46 -9.13 -9.90
C PHE A 137 41.09 -8.06 -10.78
N ALA A 138 40.28 -7.14 -11.36
CA ALA A 138 40.78 -6.05 -12.21
C ALA A 138 41.78 -5.15 -11.47
N CYS A 139 41.48 -4.84 -10.21
CA CYS A 139 42.36 -4.03 -9.34
C CYS A 139 43.67 -4.76 -9.02
N LEU A 140 43.61 -6.03 -8.56
CA LEU A 140 44.80 -6.84 -8.25
C LEU A 140 45.69 -7.05 -9.47
N PHE A 141 45.10 -7.34 -10.64
CA PHE A 141 45.85 -7.47 -11.88
C PHE A 141 46.56 -6.16 -12.22
N SER A 142 45.88 -5.03 -12.15
CA SER A 142 46.45 -3.72 -12.45
C SER A 142 47.51 -3.28 -11.49
N LEU A 143 47.35 -3.60 -10.19
CA LEU A 143 48.40 -3.38 -9.19
C LEU A 143 49.66 -4.21 -9.55
N ALA A 144 49.48 -5.51 -9.86
CA ALA A 144 50.62 -6.34 -10.28
C ALA A 144 51.28 -5.79 -11.57
N ALA A 145 50.48 -5.32 -12.52
CA ALA A 145 50.97 -4.73 -13.80
C ALA A 145 51.84 -3.47 -13.57
N VAL A 146 51.46 -2.62 -12.59
CA VAL A 146 52.19 -1.39 -12.27
C VAL A 146 53.41 -1.65 -11.37
N PHE A 147 53.27 -2.46 -10.30
CA PHE A 147 54.32 -2.62 -9.28
C PHE A 147 55.33 -3.69 -9.66
N VAL A 148 54.91 -4.76 -10.33
CA VAL A 148 55.76 -5.91 -10.66
C VAL A 148 55.61 -6.35 -12.13
N PRO A 149 55.84 -5.45 -13.10
CA PRO A 149 55.66 -5.77 -14.54
C PRO A 149 56.52 -6.96 -15.00
N GLY A 150 57.60 -7.25 -14.29
CA GLY A 150 58.45 -8.38 -14.56
C GLY A 150 57.84 -9.77 -14.37
N TRP A 151 56.73 -9.88 -13.68
CA TRP A 151 55.97 -11.16 -13.50
C TRP A 151 55.16 -11.55 -14.74
N PHE A 152 54.90 -10.57 -15.59
CA PHE A 152 54.10 -10.83 -16.80
C PHE A 152 54.98 -11.32 -17.96
N PRO A 153 54.54 -12.31 -18.74
CA PRO A 153 55.21 -12.74 -19.96
C PRO A 153 55.44 -11.59 -20.93
N THR A 154 56.43 -11.76 -21.84
CA THR A 154 56.79 -10.71 -22.80
C THR A 154 55.65 -10.34 -23.76
N GLU A 155 54.71 -11.28 -24.02
CA GLU A 155 53.53 -11.07 -24.83
C GLU A 155 52.50 -10.06 -24.25
N PHE A 156 52.56 -9.82 -22.93
CA PHE A 156 51.74 -8.85 -22.21
C PHE A 156 52.36 -7.44 -22.19
N ARG A 157 53.61 -7.33 -22.53
CA ARG A 157 54.33 -6.07 -22.45
C ARG A 157 54.27 -5.39 -23.84
N ALA A 158 53.86 -4.13 -23.86
CA ALA A 158 54.01 -3.28 -25.02
C ALA A 158 55.53 -3.13 -25.37
N HIS A 159 55.87 -2.57 -26.52
CA HIS A 159 57.25 -2.39 -26.98
C HIS A 159 58.13 -1.65 -25.99
N ASP A 160 57.58 -0.91 -25.06
CA ASP A 160 58.20 -0.14 -23.99
C ASP A 160 58.26 -0.85 -22.65
N GLY A 161 57.85 -2.12 -22.60
CA GLY A 161 57.85 -2.95 -21.36
C GLY A 161 56.66 -2.72 -20.42
N ALA A 162 55.75 -1.79 -20.72
CA ALA A 162 54.56 -1.55 -19.89
C ALA A 162 53.49 -2.64 -20.11
N VAL A 163 52.82 -3.03 -19.04
CA VAL A 163 51.66 -3.94 -19.09
C VAL A 163 50.38 -3.12 -19.02
N GLY A 164 49.42 -3.44 -19.85
CA GLY A 164 48.09 -2.76 -19.84
C GLY A 164 47.38 -2.96 -18.48
N THR A 165 46.73 -1.93 -17.98
CA THR A 165 45.95 -1.97 -16.72
C THR A 165 44.46 -1.99 -16.96
N TYR A 166 43.65 -2.28 -15.96
CA TYR A 166 42.19 -2.28 -15.95
C TYR A 166 41.62 -1.37 -14.84
N PHE A 167 42.42 -0.36 -14.39
CA PHE A 167 41.94 0.59 -13.37
C PHE A 167 40.74 1.38 -13.86
N GLU A 168 40.70 1.73 -15.14
CA GLU A 168 39.58 2.43 -15.77
C GLU A 168 38.31 1.61 -15.73
N ALA A 169 38.39 0.30 -16.02
CA ALA A 169 37.27 -0.60 -15.97
C ALA A 169 36.74 -0.73 -14.54
N ALA A 170 37.65 -0.97 -13.57
CA ALA A 170 37.28 -1.08 -12.15
C ALA A 170 36.63 0.22 -11.63
N ALA A 171 37.20 1.38 -11.95
CA ALA A 171 36.70 2.67 -11.49
C ALA A 171 35.32 3.01 -12.12
N VAL A 172 35.15 2.76 -13.42
CA VAL A 172 33.85 2.98 -14.11
C VAL A 172 32.78 2.06 -13.50
N ILE A 173 33.08 0.80 -13.27
CA ILE A 173 32.14 -0.15 -12.66
C ILE A 173 31.73 0.31 -11.27
N VAL A 174 32.67 0.67 -10.41
CA VAL A 174 32.40 1.19 -9.06
C VAL A 174 31.54 2.44 -9.12
N THR A 175 31.84 3.37 -10.01
CA THR A 175 31.09 4.61 -10.20
C THR A 175 29.66 4.35 -10.67
N LEU A 176 29.48 3.43 -11.64
CA LEU A 176 28.15 3.06 -12.16
C LEU A 176 27.32 2.28 -11.14
N VAL A 177 27.93 1.42 -10.33
CA VAL A 177 27.24 0.74 -9.23
C VAL A 177 26.81 1.75 -8.16
N THR A 178 27.69 2.69 -7.81
CA THR A 178 27.37 3.79 -6.86
C THR A 178 26.24 4.67 -7.41
N LEU A 179 26.19 4.93 -8.72
CA LEU A 179 25.06 5.61 -9.37
C LEU A 179 23.77 4.79 -9.21
N GLY A 180 23.83 3.48 -9.42
CA GLY A 180 22.70 2.58 -9.21
C GLY A 180 22.17 2.64 -7.77
N ASP A 181 23.06 2.50 -6.77
CA ASP A 181 22.72 2.59 -5.35
C ASP A 181 22.14 3.99 -5.00
N TYR A 182 22.70 5.08 -5.54
CA TYR A 182 22.17 6.43 -5.34
C TYR A 182 20.77 6.61 -5.93
N LEU A 183 20.52 6.15 -7.17
CA LEU A 183 19.21 6.23 -7.79
C LEU A 183 18.16 5.40 -7.04
N GLN A 184 18.56 4.23 -6.55
CA GLN A 184 17.74 3.36 -5.70
C GLN A 184 17.34 4.06 -4.40
N SER A 185 18.31 4.53 -3.61
CA SER A 185 18.06 5.22 -2.34
C SER A 185 17.20 6.47 -2.53
N ARG A 186 17.44 7.21 -3.62
CA ARG A 186 16.62 8.37 -3.99
C ARG A 186 15.17 8.00 -4.33
N ALA A 187 14.95 6.89 -5.07
CA ALA A 187 13.62 6.41 -5.44
C ALA A 187 12.85 5.92 -4.20
N MET A 188 13.48 5.12 -3.33
CA MET A 188 12.89 4.65 -2.08
C MET A 188 12.56 5.80 -1.14
N GLY A 189 13.47 6.76 -0.96
CA GLY A 189 13.26 7.94 -0.12
C GLY A 189 12.13 8.86 -0.61
N ARG A 190 11.84 8.93 -1.93
CA ARG A 190 10.69 9.69 -2.46
C ARG A 190 9.36 9.04 -2.10
N THR A 191 9.31 7.72 -2.09
CA THR A 191 8.08 6.97 -1.81
C THR A 191 7.79 6.95 -0.30
N GLY A 192 8.81 6.79 0.56
CA GLY A 192 8.67 6.93 2.01
C GLY A 192 8.22 8.33 2.44
N ARG A 193 8.72 9.39 1.80
CA ARG A 193 8.30 10.78 2.06
C ARG A 193 6.82 11.05 1.75
N ALA A 194 6.23 10.36 0.78
CA ALA A 194 4.80 10.49 0.50
C ALA A 194 3.93 10.03 1.69
N ILE A 195 4.36 9.00 2.40
CA ILE A 195 3.68 8.49 3.61
C ILE A 195 3.96 9.40 4.81
N GLN A 196 5.20 9.88 4.97
CA GLN A 196 5.54 10.86 6.01
C GLN A 196 4.83 12.21 5.81
N GLN A 197 4.52 12.60 4.57
CA GLN A 197 3.68 13.77 4.31
C GLN A 197 2.29 13.63 4.91
N LEU A 198 1.74 12.40 4.99
CA LEU A 198 0.48 12.16 5.69
C LEU A 198 0.60 12.45 7.19
N LEU A 199 1.70 12.03 7.84
CA LEU A 199 1.95 12.34 9.25
C LEU A 199 2.11 13.85 9.52
N LYS A 200 2.74 14.60 8.61
CA LYS A 200 2.89 16.07 8.72
C LYS A 200 1.56 16.82 8.49
N LEU A 201 0.48 16.10 8.19
CA LEU A 201 -0.86 16.71 8.07
C LEU A 201 -1.50 17.02 9.42
N ALA A 202 -1.21 16.27 10.48
CA ALA A 202 -1.71 16.58 11.81
C ALA A 202 -1.20 17.95 12.28
N PRO A 203 -2.04 18.80 12.88
CA PRO A 203 -1.58 20.07 13.47
C PRO A 203 -0.76 19.78 14.73
N ASN A 204 0.13 20.68 15.08
CA ASN A 204 0.94 20.54 16.30
C ASN A 204 0.19 20.99 17.57
N GLN A 205 -0.90 21.72 17.41
CA GLN A 205 -1.66 22.33 18.49
C GLN A 205 -3.17 22.23 18.23
N ALA A 206 -3.96 22.30 19.30
CA ALA A 206 -5.42 22.30 19.26
C ALA A 206 -5.99 23.39 20.17
N TRP A 207 -7.18 23.91 19.83
CA TRP A 207 -7.93 24.84 20.67
C TRP A 207 -8.86 24.05 21.59
N ARG A 208 -8.48 23.89 22.86
CA ARG A 208 -9.30 23.25 23.88
C ARG A 208 -10.27 24.23 24.50
N LEU A 209 -11.52 23.79 24.63
CA LEU A 209 -12.56 24.55 25.36
C LEU A 209 -12.67 24.00 26.78
N ASP A 210 -12.61 24.90 27.76
CA ASP A 210 -12.92 24.58 29.15
C ASP A 210 -14.44 24.51 29.39
N ASP A 211 -14.86 24.15 30.60
CA ASP A 211 -16.27 24.08 30.97
C ASP A 211 -16.98 25.46 30.94
N ASN A 212 -16.24 26.55 30.96
CA ASN A 212 -16.74 27.95 30.88
C ASN A 212 -16.76 28.46 29.43
N GLY A 213 -16.31 27.63 28.45
CA GLY A 213 -16.26 27.97 27.03
C GLY A 213 -15.04 28.86 26.65
N MET A 214 -14.05 29.04 27.54
CA MET A 214 -12.81 29.72 27.20
C MET A 214 -11.90 28.84 26.35
N GLU A 215 -11.27 29.45 25.34
CA GLU A 215 -10.36 28.80 24.41
C GLU A 215 -8.93 28.87 24.93
N GLU A 216 -8.29 27.70 25.02
CA GLU A 216 -6.87 27.56 25.34
C GLU A 216 -6.16 26.82 24.20
N GLN A 217 -5.06 27.35 23.70
CA GLN A 217 -4.23 26.65 22.73
C GLN A 217 -3.29 25.72 23.46
N VAL A 218 -3.45 24.39 23.17
CA VAL A 218 -2.69 23.34 23.84
C VAL A 218 -1.91 22.51 22.81
N PRO A 219 -0.75 21.96 23.19
CA PRO A 219 -0.06 20.96 22.35
C PRO A 219 -0.97 19.75 22.10
N LEU A 220 -0.88 19.16 20.88
CA LEU A 220 -1.76 18.06 20.47
C LEU A 220 -1.59 16.81 21.36
N ASP A 221 -0.39 16.55 21.85
CA ASP A 221 -0.05 15.42 22.73
C ASP A 221 -0.71 15.51 24.13
N THR A 222 -1.19 16.69 24.52
CA THR A 222 -1.92 16.91 25.79
C THR A 222 -3.42 16.72 25.65
N VAL A 223 -3.95 16.53 24.45
CA VAL A 223 -5.37 16.32 24.20
C VAL A 223 -5.75 14.90 24.62
N ALA A 224 -6.81 14.79 25.45
CA ALA A 224 -7.35 13.53 25.93
C ALA A 224 -8.74 13.26 25.31
N VAL A 225 -9.12 11.97 25.33
CA VAL A 225 -10.48 11.54 24.93
C VAL A 225 -11.51 12.26 25.80
N GLY A 226 -12.56 12.78 25.17
CA GLY A 226 -13.63 13.55 25.82
C GLY A 226 -13.40 15.07 25.82
N ASN A 227 -12.18 15.55 25.51
CA ASN A 227 -11.94 16.98 25.41
C ASN A 227 -12.82 17.64 24.35
N ARG A 228 -13.32 18.83 24.64
CA ARG A 228 -14.01 19.70 23.68
C ARG A 228 -12.97 20.55 22.95
N LEU A 229 -12.96 20.50 21.63
CA LEU A 229 -11.99 21.19 20.80
C LEU A 229 -12.71 22.06 19.77
N ARG A 230 -12.24 23.28 19.56
CA ARG A 230 -12.72 24.16 18.48
C ARG A 230 -11.82 24.01 17.25
N VAL A 231 -12.46 23.91 16.10
CA VAL A 231 -11.81 23.89 14.78
C VAL A 231 -12.29 25.09 13.99
N LYS A 232 -11.41 26.07 13.80
CA LYS A 232 -11.74 27.31 13.09
C LYS A 232 -11.70 27.11 11.56
N PRO A 233 -12.32 28.02 10.79
CA PRO A 233 -12.24 27.97 9.33
C PRO A 233 -10.79 27.98 8.83
N GLY A 234 -10.46 27.10 7.90
CA GLY A 234 -9.12 26.92 7.35
C GLY A 234 -8.15 26.11 8.23
N GLU A 235 -8.55 25.77 9.46
CA GLU A 235 -7.72 24.93 10.33
C GLU A 235 -7.94 23.45 10.08
N LYS A 236 -6.95 22.67 10.47
CA LYS A 236 -7.04 21.21 10.44
C LYS A 236 -7.76 20.68 11.66
N VAL A 237 -8.57 19.65 11.49
CA VAL A 237 -9.17 18.88 12.57
C VAL A 237 -8.04 18.22 13.37
N PRO A 238 -7.93 18.48 14.71
CA PRO A 238 -6.77 18.03 15.47
C PRO A 238 -6.73 16.51 15.72
N VAL A 239 -7.87 15.90 16.01
CA VAL A 239 -8.03 14.47 16.36
C VAL A 239 -9.36 13.93 15.82
N ASP A 240 -9.54 12.62 15.83
CA ASP A 240 -10.82 12.04 15.45
C ASP A 240 -11.87 12.31 16.53
N GLY A 241 -13.07 12.66 16.09
CA GLY A 241 -14.14 13.00 17.04
C GLY A 241 -15.51 13.16 16.40
N THR A 242 -16.46 13.57 17.22
CA THR A 242 -17.84 13.86 16.82
C THR A 242 -18.12 15.36 16.97
N VAL A 243 -18.75 15.96 15.97
CA VAL A 243 -19.18 17.37 16.02
C VAL A 243 -20.29 17.53 17.08
N LEU A 244 -20.07 18.42 18.04
CA LEU A 244 -21.05 18.79 19.05
C LEU A 244 -21.89 19.99 18.61
N GLU A 245 -21.22 21.02 18.05
CA GLU A 245 -21.82 22.30 17.68
C GLU A 245 -21.23 22.80 16.37
N GLY A 246 -22.04 23.53 15.59
CA GLY A 246 -21.64 24.12 14.34
C GLY A 246 -21.94 23.27 13.11
N SER A 247 -21.69 23.87 11.95
CA SER A 247 -21.76 23.20 10.65
C SER A 247 -20.69 23.75 9.73
N SER A 248 -20.08 22.89 8.92
CA SER A 248 -19.06 23.26 7.96
C SER A 248 -18.94 22.24 6.84
N ARG A 249 -18.11 22.57 5.84
CA ARG A 249 -17.59 21.58 4.89
C ARG A 249 -16.17 21.24 5.28
N VAL A 250 -15.86 19.96 5.29
CA VAL A 250 -14.53 19.44 5.64
C VAL A 250 -13.94 18.74 4.41
N ASP A 251 -12.76 19.17 4.02
CA ASP A 251 -11.97 18.51 2.97
C ASP A 251 -11.29 17.28 3.57
N GLU A 252 -11.77 16.13 3.19
CA GLU A 252 -11.26 14.83 3.61
C GLU A 252 -10.39 14.17 2.53
N SER A 253 -10.06 14.88 1.43
CA SER A 253 -9.37 14.33 0.25
C SER A 253 -8.03 13.66 0.57
N MET A 254 -7.33 14.16 1.59
CA MET A 254 -6.05 13.60 2.03
C MET A 254 -6.15 12.20 2.65
N VAL A 255 -7.33 11.84 3.19
CA VAL A 255 -7.60 10.54 3.81
C VAL A 255 -8.43 9.66 2.90
N THR A 256 -9.34 10.26 2.15
CA THR A 256 -10.33 9.55 1.36
C THR A 256 -10.02 9.51 -0.13
N GLY A 257 -9.15 10.40 -0.62
CA GLY A 257 -8.83 10.55 -2.03
C GLY A 257 -9.90 11.28 -2.87
N GLU A 258 -11.04 11.73 -2.27
CA GLU A 258 -12.08 12.44 -3.01
C GLU A 258 -11.92 13.96 -2.89
N PRO A 259 -11.96 14.69 -4.02
CA PRO A 259 -11.70 16.13 -4.02
C PRO A 259 -12.86 16.99 -3.50
N MET A 260 -14.07 16.42 -3.33
CA MET A 260 -15.25 17.18 -2.92
C MET A 260 -15.36 17.26 -1.39
N PRO A 261 -15.36 18.47 -0.79
CA PRO A 261 -15.55 18.64 0.65
C PRO A 261 -16.92 18.12 1.12
N VAL A 262 -16.92 17.38 2.23
CA VAL A 262 -18.10 16.75 2.83
C VAL A 262 -18.74 17.70 3.84
N ALA A 263 -20.07 17.88 3.78
CA ALA A 263 -20.80 18.64 4.79
C ALA A 263 -20.83 17.89 6.13
N LYS A 264 -20.54 18.61 7.23
CA LYS A 264 -20.56 18.11 8.61
C LYS A 264 -21.43 19.00 9.47
N ALA A 265 -22.25 18.39 10.31
CA ALA A 265 -23.15 19.02 11.27
C ALA A 265 -23.07 18.32 12.62
N ALA A 266 -23.77 18.83 13.64
CA ALA A 266 -23.82 18.22 14.95
C ALA A 266 -24.24 16.75 14.88
N GLY A 267 -23.46 15.86 15.51
CA GLY A 267 -23.63 14.40 15.47
C GLY A 267 -22.77 13.70 14.42
N ASP A 268 -22.19 14.40 13.45
CA ASP A 268 -21.34 13.79 12.43
C ASP A 268 -19.91 13.53 12.94
N LYS A 269 -19.29 12.46 12.45
CA LYS A 269 -17.89 12.15 12.72
C LYS A 269 -16.96 12.99 11.87
N VAL A 270 -15.85 13.42 12.46
CA VAL A 270 -14.75 14.10 11.78
C VAL A 270 -13.44 13.36 12.03
N THR A 271 -12.57 13.40 11.05
CA THR A 271 -11.27 12.69 11.07
C THR A 271 -10.13 13.70 11.27
N GLY A 272 -9.19 13.36 12.11
CA GLY A 272 -7.99 14.15 12.34
C GLY A 272 -7.20 14.40 11.04
N ALA A 273 -6.54 15.55 10.97
CA ALA A 273 -5.76 16.06 9.83
C ALA A 273 -6.56 16.50 8.58
N THR A 274 -7.88 16.30 8.54
CA THR A 274 -8.75 16.86 7.49
C THR A 274 -8.89 18.37 7.66
N VAL A 275 -9.22 19.12 6.60
CA VAL A 275 -9.23 20.60 6.61
C VAL A 275 -10.66 21.12 6.70
N ASN A 276 -10.91 21.90 7.74
CA ASN A 276 -12.19 22.60 7.90
C ASN A 276 -12.27 23.82 6.96
N SER A 277 -13.30 23.90 6.10
CA SER A 277 -13.36 24.95 5.08
C SER A 277 -13.95 26.27 5.61
N ASN A 278 -15.27 26.34 5.82
CA ASN A 278 -15.97 27.62 5.92
C ASN A 278 -16.59 27.93 7.30
N GLY A 279 -16.96 26.91 8.06
CA GLY A 279 -17.65 27.05 9.35
C GLY A 279 -16.71 26.84 10.54
N SER A 280 -17.20 27.17 11.74
CA SER A 280 -16.53 26.78 12.98
C SER A 280 -17.22 25.54 13.54
N LEU A 281 -16.43 24.56 13.93
CA LEU A 281 -16.91 23.33 14.55
C LEU A 281 -16.42 23.22 15.98
N VAL A 282 -17.26 22.74 16.87
CA VAL A 282 -16.85 22.24 18.19
C VAL A 282 -16.97 20.72 18.14
N ILE A 283 -15.88 20.02 18.38
CA ILE A 283 -15.82 18.57 18.36
C ILE A 283 -15.51 18.01 19.73
N ARG A 284 -15.98 16.80 20.02
CA ARG A 284 -15.53 15.99 21.15
C ARG A 284 -14.50 15.01 20.67
N ALA A 285 -13.30 15.00 21.25
CA ALA A 285 -12.25 14.05 20.93
C ALA A 285 -12.68 12.62 21.32
N GLU A 286 -12.62 11.68 20.38
CA GLU A 286 -12.95 10.27 20.58
C GLU A 286 -11.72 9.38 20.49
N ARG A 287 -10.77 9.70 19.58
CA ARG A 287 -9.50 8.98 19.44
C ARG A 287 -8.36 10.00 19.35
N VAL A 288 -7.31 9.75 20.12
CA VAL A 288 -6.15 10.66 20.23
C VAL A 288 -4.83 9.93 20.04
N GLY A 289 -3.78 10.64 19.66
CA GLY A 289 -2.43 10.09 19.53
C GLY A 289 -2.34 8.93 18.53
N ALA A 290 -1.84 7.79 18.98
CA ALA A 290 -1.65 6.59 18.15
C ALA A 290 -2.97 5.93 17.68
N ASP A 291 -4.08 6.20 18.37
CA ASP A 291 -5.38 5.60 18.08
C ASP A 291 -6.16 6.35 16.99
N THR A 292 -5.68 7.51 16.55
CA THR A 292 -6.30 8.25 15.44
C THR A 292 -6.24 7.44 14.14
N LEU A 293 -7.23 7.62 13.28
CA LEU A 293 -7.29 6.93 11.98
C LEU A 293 -6.03 7.19 11.15
N LEU A 294 -5.53 8.43 11.15
CA LEU A 294 -4.30 8.77 10.44
C LEU A 294 -3.08 8.02 10.98
N ALA A 295 -2.91 7.93 12.30
CA ALA A 295 -1.80 7.20 12.92
C ALA A 295 -1.89 5.70 12.59
N ARG A 296 -3.08 5.12 12.62
CA ARG A 296 -3.33 3.72 12.24
C ARG A 296 -3.04 3.47 10.75
N ILE A 297 -3.42 4.37 9.85
CA ILE A 297 -3.08 4.30 8.42
C ILE A 297 -1.57 4.22 8.25
N VAL A 298 -0.83 5.13 8.89
CA VAL A 298 0.64 5.16 8.80
C VAL A 298 1.26 3.88 9.33
N HIS A 299 0.76 3.38 10.47
CA HIS A 299 1.23 2.12 11.05
C HIS A 299 1.00 0.94 10.09
N MET A 300 -0.23 0.78 9.55
CA MET A 300 -0.56 -0.28 8.61
C MET A 300 0.31 -0.22 7.34
N VAL A 301 0.50 0.96 6.76
CA VAL A 301 1.37 1.10 5.58
C VAL A 301 2.82 0.80 5.92
N GLY A 302 3.29 1.18 7.10
CA GLY A 302 4.61 0.83 7.61
C GLY A 302 4.80 -0.68 7.77
N GLU A 303 3.82 -1.38 8.34
CA GLU A 303 3.83 -2.85 8.43
C GLU A 303 3.79 -3.52 7.06
N ALA A 304 2.94 -3.02 6.16
CA ALA A 304 2.85 -3.56 4.81
C ALA A 304 4.18 -3.54 4.06
N GLN A 305 4.97 -2.47 4.23
CA GLN A 305 6.30 -2.35 3.61
C GLN A 305 7.34 -3.36 4.14
N ARG A 306 7.10 -3.95 5.31
CA ARG A 306 7.97 -4.97 5.93
C ARG A 306 7.73 -6.37 5.39
N THR A 307 6.57 -6.61 4.81
CA THR A 307 6.20 -7.95 4.33
C THR A 307 6.74 -8.22 2.94
N ARG A 308 7.08 -9.48 2.67
CA ARG A 308 7.54 -9.92 1.35
C ARG A 308 6.40 -10.63 0.62
N ALA A 309 6.12 -10.16 -0.60
CA ALA A 309 5.24 -10.88 -1.50
C ALA A 309 5.85 -12.25 -1.91
N PRO A 310 5.03 -13.28 -2.16
CA PRO A 310 5.49 -14.57 -2.67
C PRO A 310 6.38 -14.46 -3.93
N ILE A 311 6.03 -13.57 -4.86
CA ILE A 311 6.84 -13.32 -6.06
C ILE A 311 8.24 -12.79 -5.74
N GLN A 312 8.40 -12.02 -4.66
CA GLN A 312 9.72 -11.53 -4.23
C GLN A 312 10.56 -12.69 -3.72
N ARG A 313 9.99 -13.56 -2.88
CA ARG A 313 10.69 -14.77 -2.39
C ARG A 313 11.14 -15.67 -3.54
N LEU A 314 10.30 -15.85 -4.56
CA LEU A 314 10.64 -16.59 -5.76
C LEU A 314 11.79 -15.93 -6.52
N ALA A 315 11.76 -14.62 -6.71
CA ALA A 315 12.82 -13.86 -7.38
C ALA A 315 14.18 -13.99 -6.65
N ASP A 316 14.19 -13.96 -5.31
CA ASP A 316 15.38 -14.12 -4.49
C ASP A 316 16.00 -15.53 -4.66
N VAL A 317 15.18 -16.58 -4.67
CA VAL A 317 15.62 -17.96 -4.91
C VAL A 317 16.23 -18.10 -6.31
N ILE A 318 15.56 -17.56 -7.33
CA ILE A 318 16.07 -17.57 -8.72
C ILE A 318 17.40 -16.81 -8.81
N ALA A 319 17.52 -15.64 -8.16
CA ALA A 319 18.75 -14.85 -8.13
C ALA A 319 19.92 -15.61 -7.49
N ALA A 320 19.66 -16.35 -6.42
CA ALA A 320 20.69 -17.15 -5.75
C ALA A 320 21.25 -18.29 -6.64
N TYR A 321 20.38 -18.97 -7.40
CA TYR A 321 20.81 -19.96 -8.39
C TYR A 321 21.53 -19.31 -9.56
N PHE A 322 21.04 -18.18 -10.03
CA PHE A 322 21.62 -17.42 -11.13
C PHE A 322 23.06 -17.00 -10.83
N VAL A 323 23.36 -16.47 -9.65
CA VAL A 323 24.75 -16.10 -9.24
C VAL A 323 25.69 -17.28 -9.32
N ARG A 324 25.30 -18.45 -8.83
CA ARG A 324 26.12 -19.67 -8.91
C ARG A 324 26.39 -20.09 -10.35
N THR A 325 25.37 -20.05 -11.19
CA THR A 325 25.46 -20.38 -12.62
C THR A 325 26.39 -19.44 -13.35
N VAL A 326 26.30 -18.13 -13.06
CA VAL A 326 27.17 -17.12 -13.65
C VAL A 326 28.63 -17.32 -13.29
N ILE A 327 28.92 -17.63 -12.02
CA ILE A 327 30.31 -17.93 -11.60
C ILE A 327 30.83 -19.15 -12.39
N ALA A 328 30.02 -20.18 -12.55
CA ALA A 328 30.41 -21.36 -13.35
C ALA A 328 30.65 -20.98 -14.82
N ILE A 329 29.78 -20.16 -15.43
CA ILE A 329 29.96 -19.64 -16.80
C ILE A 329 31.23 -18.83 -16.92
N ALA A 330 31.52 -17.95 -15.96
CA ALA A 330 32.75 -17.14 -15.99
C ALA A 330 34.01 -18.01 -15.94
N VAL A 331 34.01 -19.07 -15.10
CA VAL A 331 35.12 -20.04 -15.04
C VAL A 331 35.24 -20.80 -16.38
N ILE A 332 34.13 -21.29 -16.93
CA ILE A 332 34.12 -21.97 -18.24
C ILE A 332 34.63 -21.04 -19.35
N THR A 333 34.20 -19.79 -19.33
CA THR A 333 34.66 -18.75 -20.27
C THR A 333 36.16 -18.54 -20.13
N ALA A 334 36.68 -18.39 -18.90
CA ALA A 334 38.11 -18.24 -18.67
C ALA A 334 38.91 -19.44 -19.21
N LEU A 335 38.45 -20.66 -18.94
CA LEU A 335 39.09 -21.89 -19.43
C LEU A 335 39.02 -22.00 -20.95
N ALA A 336 37.88 -21.71 -21.56
CA ALA A 336 37.73 -21.72 -23.02
C ALA A 336 38.70 -20.77 -23.70
N TRP A 337 38.79 -19.52 -23.22
CA TRP A 337 39.75 -18.54 -23.76
C TRP A 337 41.19 -18.88 -23.47
N TRP A 338 41.47 -19.52 -22.31
CA TRP A 338 42.83 -20.01 -21.97
C TRP A 338 43.34 -21.06 -22.95
N PHE A 339 42.47 -22.01 -23.33
CA PHE A 339 42.86 -23.12 -24.21
C PHE A 339 42.69 -22.81 -25.72
N LEU A 340 41.65 -22.06 -26.06
CA LEU A 340 41.24 -21.86 -27.46
C LEU A 340 41.49 -20.42 -27.98
N GLY A 341 41.76 -19.47 -27.10
CA GLY A 341 41.92 -18.06 -27.44
C GLY A 341 43.26 -17.75 -28.14
N PRO A 342 43.36 -16.62 -28.86
CA PRO A 342 44.61 -16.12 -29.41
C PRO A 342 45.55 -15.60 -28.30
N GLU A 343 46.82 -15.46 -28.62
CA GLU A 343 47.77 -14.81 -27.69
C GLU A 343 47.52 -13.29 -27.61
N PRO A 344 47.62 -12.69 -26.42
CA PRO A 344 47.95 -13.29 -25.13
C PRO A 344 46.71 -13.92 -24.46
N ARG A 345 46.64 -15.25 -24.38
CA ARG A 345 45.49 -16.05 -23.87
C ARG A 345 44.95 -15.64 -22.51
N PHE A 346 45.87 -15.37 -21.56
CA PHE A 346 45.53 -14.97 -20.21
C PHE A 346 44.74 -13.64 -20.17
N ALA A 347 45.13 -12.66 -21.04
CA ALA A 347 44.45 -11.40 -21.11
C ALA A 347 43.00 -11.57 -21.62
N TYR A 348 42.82 -12.36 -22.70
CA TYR A 348 41.49 -12.67 -23.23
C TYR A 348 40.64 -13.46 -22.23
N ALA A 349 41.23 -14.46 -21.57
CA ALA A 349 40.53 -15.26 -20.54
C ALA A 349 40.08 -14.38 -19.37
N SER A 350 40.95 -13.51 -18.88
CA SER A 350 40.65 -12.60 -17.77
C SER A 350 39.60 -11.56 -18.13
N LEU A 351 39.75 -10.91 -19.27
CA LEU A 351 38.85 -9.85 -19.76
C LEU A 351 37.41 -10.37 -19.93
N ASN A 352 37.26 -11.53 -20.61
CA ASN A 352 35.94 -12.07 -20.88
C ASN A 352 35.29 -12.66 -19.62
N ALA A 353 36.07 -13.28 -18.73
CA ALA A 353 35.54 -13.73 -17.43
C ALA A 353 35.04 -12.57 -16.57
N ILE A 354 35.81 -11.46 -16.49
CA ILE A 354 35.40 -10.24 -15.79
C ILE A 354 34.14 -9.65 -16.43
N ALA A 355 34.10 -9.55 -17.76
CA ALA A 355 32.95 -9.04 -18.49
C ALA A 355 31.67 -9.86 -18.20
N VAL A 356 31.77 -11.20 -18.15
CA VAL A 356 30.68 -12.10 -17.78
C VAL A 356 30.22 -11.85 -16.33
N LEU A 357 31.15 -11.74 -15.37
CA LEU A 357 30.79 -11.48 -13.96
C LEU A 357 30.05 -10.15 -13.79
N ILE A 358 30.47 -9.11 -14.51
CA ILE A 358 29.90 -7.77 -14.42
C ILE A 358 28.52 -7.69 -15.07
N ILE A 359 28.38 -8.13 -16.34
CA ILE A 359 27.10 -8.00 -17.05
C ILE A 359 26.01 -8.84 -16.44
N ALA A 360 26.38 -9.92 -15.79
CA ALA A 360 25.45 -10.82 -15.13
C ALA A 360 25.00 -10.35 -13.73
N CYS A 361 25.36 -9.14 -13.30
CA CYS A 361 24.87 -8.62 -12.04
C CYS A 361 23.33 -8.52 -12.03
N PRO A 362 22.60 -9.24 -11.14
CA PRO A 362 21.15 -9.17 -11.08
C PRO A 362 20.66 -7.95 -10.26
N CYS A 363 21.35 -6.81 -10.35
CA CYS A 363 21.08 -5.62 -9.55
C CYS A 363 19.62 -5.15 -9.70
N ALA A 364 19.11 -5.16 -10.92
CA ALA A 364 17.75 -4.77 -11.24
C ALA A 364 16.68 -5.74 -10.69
N VAL A 365 17.00 -7.04 -10.56
CA VAL A 365 16.07 -8.07 -10.03
C VAL A 365 15.73 -7.77 -8.57
N GLY A 366 16.73 -7.46 -7.75
CA GLY A 366 16.52 -7.14 -6.33
C GLY A 366 15.70 -5.87 -6.09
N LEU A 367 15.59 -4.99 -7.10
CA LEU A 367 14.84 -3.72 -7.05
C LEU A 367 13.43 -3.81 -7.62
N ALA A 368 13.20 -4.72 -8.54
CA ALA A 368 11.99 -4.81 -9.35
C ALA A 368 10.71 -4.91 -8.49
N THR A 369 10.72 -5.79 -7.49
CA THR A 369 9.54 -6.04 -6.65
C THR A 369 9.40 -5.00 -5.54
N PRO A 370 10.42 -4.68 -4.71
CA PRO A 370 10.26 -3.73 -3.61
C PRO A 370 9.79 -2.34 -4.06
N ILE A 371 10.39 -1.78 -5.12
CA ILE A 371 10.02 -0.44 -5.59
C ILE A 371 8.58 -0.43 -6.10
N SER A 372 8.19 -1.42 -6.93
CA SER A 372 6.82 -1.48 -7.46
C SER A 372 5.78 -1.66 -6.36
N MET A 373 6.06 -2.51 -5.36
CA MET A 373 5.17 -2.72 -4.20
C MET A 373 5.03 -1.45 -3.36
N THR A 374 6.15 -0.78 -3.04
CA THR A 374 6.12 0.46 -2.25
C THR A 374 5.35 1.57 -2.96
N VAL A 375 5.53 1.72 -4.29
CA VAL A 375 4.76 2.68 -5.09
C VAL A 375 3.28 2.33 -5.09
N ALA A 376 2.92 1.05 -5.25
CA ALA A 376 1.54 0.59 -5.23
C ALA A 376 0.86 0.85 -3.88
N MET A 377 1.53 0.52 -2.76
CA MET A 377 1.02 0.80 -1.41
C MET A 377 0.78 2.29 -1.19
N GLY A 378 1.74 3.13 -1.63
CA GLY A 378 1.60 4.58 -1.56
C GLY A 378 0.44 5.12 -2.40
N GLN A 379 0.22 4.57 -3.58
CA GLN A 379 -0.91 4.94 -4.45
C GLN A 379 -2.25 4.46 -3.88
N GLY A 380 -2.29 3.22 -3.36
CA GLY A 380 -3.46 2.68 -2.66
C GLY A 380 -3.87 3.55 -1.48
N ALA A 381 -2.92 3.90 -0.60
CA ALA A 381 -3.16 4.73 0.57
C ALA A 381 -3.74 6.11 0.20
N ARG A 382 -3.23 6.76 -0.86
CA ARG A 382 -3.78 8.03 -1.38
C ARG A 382 -5.21 7.90 -1.92
N SER A 383 -5.58 6.71 -2.37
CA SER A 383 -6.93 6.40 -2.87
C SER A 383 -7.85 5.85 -1.79
N GLY A 384 -7.45 5.90 -0.51
CA GLY A 384 -8.21 5.37 0.62
C GLY A 384 -8.25 3.84 0.67
N ILE A 385 -7.29 3.15 0.06
CA ILE A 385 -7.14 1.69 0.05
C ILE A 385 -5.87 1.32 0.80
N LEU A 386 -6.01 0.65 1.93
CA LEU A 386 -4.89 0.24 2.77
C LEU A 386 -4.67 -1.26 2.63
N PHE A 387 -3.51 -1.65 2.15
CA PHE A 387 -3.07 -3.04 2.12
C PHE A 387 -2.25 -3.33 3.38
N ARG A 388 -2.61 -4.36 4.11
CA ARG A 388 -1.92 -4.79 5.33
C ARG A 388 -0.56 -5.42 5.05
N ASN A 389 -0.39 -6.03 3.87
CA ASN A 389 0.85 -6.70 3.48
C ASN A 389 1.01 -6.75 1.96
N ALA A 390 2.23 -7.04 1.49
CA ALA A 390 2.53 -7.16 0.07
C ALA A 390 1.86 -8.38 -0.60
N GLU A 391 1.56 -9.41 0.18
CA GLU A 391 0.86 -10.62 -0.27
C GLU A 391 -0.58 -10.31 -0.66
N ALA A 392 -1.26 -9.40 0.05
CA ALA A 392 -2.61 -8.95 -0.28
C ALA A 392 -2.68 -8.33 -1.69
N ILE A 393 -1.67 -7.52 -2.08
CA ILE A 393 -1.59 -6.97 -3.44
C ILE A 393 -1.42 -8.10 -4.48
N GLU A 394 -0.60 -9.10 -4.18
CA GLU A 394 -0.38 -10.23 -5.10
C GLU A 394 -1.65 -11.08 -5.26
N ARG A 395 -2.32 -11.45 -4.15
CA ARG A 395 -3.53 -12.27 -4.15
C ARG A 395 -4.73 -11.54 -4.75
N MET A 396 -4.89 -10.24 -4.47
CA MET A 396 -5.99 -9.42 -4.98
C MET A 396 -6.04 -9.39 -6.53
N ARG A 397 -4.90 -9.55 -7.20
CA ARG A 397 -4.83 -9.67 -8.67
C ARG A 397 -5.65 -10.83 -9.22
N ASP A 398 -5.63 -11.96 -8.52
CA ASP A 398 -6.17 -13.23 -8.99
C ASP A 398 -7.62 -13.46 -8.53
N VAL A 399 -8.19 -12.53 -7.76
CA VAL A 399 -9.59 -12.59 -7.30
C VAL A 399 -10.53 -12.68 -8.49
N ASP A 400 -11.32 -13.74 -8.49
CA ASP A 400 -12.36 -14.05 -9.49
C ASP A 400 -13.78 -14.05 -8.88
N THR A 401 -13.88 -14.14 -7.56
CA THR A 401 -15.15 -14.18 -6.83
C THR A 401 -15.09 -13.23 -5.63
N LEU A 402 -16.07 -12.33 -5.55
CA LEU A 402 -16.24 -11.42 -4.41
C LEU A 402 -17.48 -11.84 -3.63
N VAL A 403 -17.28 -12.25 -2.40
CA VAL A 403 -18.35 -12.47 -1.42
C VAL A 403 -18.56 -11.16 -0.67
N VAL A 404 -19.81 -10.71 -0.58
CA VAL A 404 -20.16 -9.45 0.10
C VAL A 404 -21.23 -9.70 1.15
N ASP A 405 -21.04 -9.14 2.34
CA ASP A 405 -22.15 -9.00 3.29
C ASP A 405 -23.15 -7.93 2.79
N LYS A 406 -24.42 -8.10 3.12
CA LYS A 406 -25.43 -7.11 2.75
C LYS A 406 -25.31 -5.84 3.61
N THR A 407 -25.44 -6.02 4.92
CA THR A 407 -25.65 -4.93 5.88
C THR A 407 -24.33 -4.15 6.12
N GLY A 408 -24.36 -2.81 6.00
CA GLY A 408 -23.18 -1.96 6.18
C GLY A 408 -22.16 -2.02 5.03
N THR A 409 -22.22 -3.07 4.20
CA THR A 409 -21.34 -3.25 3.02
C THR A 409 -22.03 -2.80 1.73
N LEU A 410 -23.09 -3.46 1.29
CA LEU A 410 -23.90 -3.02 0.14
C LEU A 410 -24.86 -1.89 0.51
N THR A 411 -25.29 -1.85 1.78
CA THR A 411 -26.23 -0.90 2.34
C THR A 411 -25.57 0.04 3.34
N LEU A 412 -26.29 1.06 3.81
CA LEU A 412 -25.77 2.03 4.79
C LEU A 412 -25.60 1.44 6.21
N GLY A 413 -26.17 0.25 6.49
CA GLY A 413 -26.15 -0.36 7.81
C GLY A 413 -27.04 0.37 8.82
N ARG A 414 -27.96 1.20 8.35
CA ARG A 414 -28.89 2.00 9.15
C ARG A 414 -30.29 1.89 8.59
N PRO A 415 -31.27 1.30 9.31
CA PRO A 415 -32.66 1.34 8.89
C PRO A 415 -33.14 2.79 8.71
N ALA A 416 -33.82 3.07 7.62
CA ALA A 416 -34.38 4.37 7.32
C ALA A 416 -35.85 4.24 6.88
N LEU A 417 -36.66 5.27 7.17
CA LEU A 417 -38.04 5.36 6.68
C LEU A 417 -38.01 5.63 5.16
N THR A 418 -38.38 4.62 4.38
CA THR A 418 -38.38 4.72 2.90
C THR A 418 -39.73 5.16 2.39
N ASP A 419 -40.83 4.59 2.92
CA ASP A 419 -42.17 4.92 2.49
C ASP A 419 -43.08 5.16 3.71
N PHE A 420 -43.95 6.12 3.58
CA PHE A 420 -45.00 6.42 4.55
C PHE A 420 -46.28 6.72 3.81
N VAL A 421 -47.33 6.00 4.12
CA VAL A 421 -48.61 6.15 3.47
C VAL A 421 -49.67 6.29 4.53
N ALA A 422 -50.49 7.34 4.42
CA ALA A 422 -51.57 7.64 5.36
C ALA A 422 -52.88 7.98 4.61
N GLU A 423 -54.00 7.54 5.14
CA GLU A 423 -55.35 7.93 4.70
C GLU A 423 -56.22 8.28 5.93
N GLY A 424 -57.10 9.23 5.73
CA GLY A 424 -57.99 9.70 6.79
C GLY A 424 -57.34 10.70 7.77
N VAL A 425 -56.02 10.87 7.70
CA VAL A 425 -55.22 11.87 8.46
C VAL A 425 -54.25 12.52 7.48
N ALA A 426 -53.99 13.81 7.64
CA ALA A 426 -52.98 14.49 6.80
C ALA A 426 -51.61 13.80 6.96
N HIS A 427 -50.90 13.60 5.84
CA HIS A 427 -49.66 12.83 5.77
C HIS A 427 -48.61 13.26 6.82
N ASP A 428 -48.35 14.56 6.91
CA ASP A 428 -47.33 15.10 7.84
C ASP A 428 -47.80 15.05 9.29
N GLU A 429 -49.12 15.21 9.52
CA GLU A 429 -49.71 15.01 10.85
C GLU A 429 -49.62 13.56 11.32
N ALA A 430 -49.95 12.61 10.43
CA ALA A 430 -49.84 11.19 10.73
C ALA A 430 -48.39 10.80 11.05
N LEU A 431 -47.42 11.28 10.26
CA LEU A 431 -46.00 10.99 10.51
C LEU A 431 -45.51 11.62 11.83
N ALA A 432 -45.95 12.84 12.17
CA ALA A 432 -45.58 13.47 13.44
C ALA A 432 -46.20 12.74 14.63
N LEU A 433 -47.41 12.18 14.51
CA LEU A 433 -48.04 11.35 15.53
C LEU A 433 -47.32 10.01 15.70
N VAL A 434 -47.03 9.29 14.62
CA VAL A 434 -46.30 8.01 14.65
C VAL A 434 -44.91 8.21 15.21
N ALA A 435 -44.18 9.24 14.79
CA ALA A 435 -42.87 9.58 15.32
C ALA A 435 -42.92 9.95 16.83
N GLY A 436 -44.02 10.59 17.27
CA GLY A 436 -44.23 10.90 18.69
C GLY A 436 -44.34 9.65 19.59
N VAL A 437 -45.03 8.61 19.13
CA VAL A 437 -45.09 7.32 19.85
C VAL A 437 -43.73 6.63 19.81
N GLU A 438 -43.11 6.56 18.64
CA GLU A 438 -41.85 5.84 18.43
C GLU A 438 -40.64 6.53 19.07
N GLN A 439 -40.73 7.82 19.42
CA GLN A 439 -39.67 8.53 20.13
C GLN A 439 -39.39 7.93 21.51
N LEU A 440 -40.36 7.25 22.12
CA LEU A 440 -40.26 6.57 23.41
C LEU A 440 -39.84 5.09 23.25
N SER A 441 -39.73 4.59 22.01
CA SER A 441 -39.31 3.23 21.70
C SER A 441 -37.78 3.15 21.51
N GLU A 442 -37.16 2.12 22.10
CA GLU A 442 -35.73 1.81 21.87
C GLU A 442 -35.49 1.00 20.59
N HIS A 443 -36.59 0.59 19.90
CA HIS A 443 -36.48 -0.28 18.72
C HIS A 443 -35.86 0.46 17.52
N PRO A 444 -34.96 -0.17 16.73
CA PRO A 444 -34.35 0.44 15.55
C PRO A 444 -35.35 0.97 14.51
N ILE A 445 -36.49 0.30 14.34
CA ILE A 445 -37.60 0.73 13.47
C ILE A 445 -38.17 2.07 13.95
N GLY A 446 -38.41 2.21 15.27
CA GLY A 446 -38.90 3.45 15.85
C GLY A 446 -37.94 4.61 15.62
N ARG A 447 -36.65 4.39 15.84
CA ARG A 447 -35.61 5.39 15.57
C ARG A 447 -35.62 5.84 14.09
N ALA A 448 -35.74 4.90 13.14
CA ALA A 448 -35.82 5.19 11.71
C ALA A 448 -37.02 6.08 11.35
N ILE A 449 -38.16 5.84 11.99
CA ILE A 449 -39.38 6.67 11.78
C ILE A 449 -39.19 8.08 12.33
N VAL A 450 -38.63 8.19 13.54
CA VAL A 450 -38.33 9.49 14.18
C VAL A 450 -37.34 10.31 13.38
N GLU A 451 -36.24 9.69 12.91
CA GLU A 451 -35.27 10.36 12.05
C GLU A 451 -35.87 10.75 10.71
N GLY A 452 -36.70 9.89 10.11
CA GLY A 452 -37.43 10.17 8.88
C GLY A 452 -38.39 11.35 8.99
N ALA A 453 -39.07 11.51 10.14
CA ALA A 453 -39.90 12.66 10.43
C ALA A 453 -39.07 13.95 10.58
N LYS A 454 -37.98 13.90 11.36
CA LYS A 454 -37.06 15.03 11.56
C LYS A 454 -36.42 15.50 10.24
N ALA A 455 -36.02 14.57 9.37
CA ALA A 455 -35.45 14.88 8.05
C ALA A 455 -36.42 15.64 7.16
N ARG A 456 -37.74 15.47 7.34
CA ARG A 456 -38.81 16.22 6.65
C ARG A 456 -39.19 17.52 7.37
N GLY A 457 -38.42 17.92 8.42
CA GLY A 457 -38.70 19.14 9.18
C GLY A 457 -39.87 19.01 10.16
N LEU A 458 -40.34 17.79 10.45
CA LEU A 458 -41.44 17.55 11.36
C LEU A 458 -40.90 17.35 12.80
N THR A 459 -41.57 17.95 13.76
CA THR A 459 -41.25 17.74 15.17
C THR A 459 -42.16 16.64 15.72
N PRO A 460 -41.59 15.52 16.28
CA PRO A 460 -42.38 14.52 16.95
C PRO A 460 -43.21 15.13 18.07
N ARG A 461 -44.46 14.75 18.19
CA ARG A 461 -45.37 15.28 19.21
C ARG A 461 -45.16 14.56 20.54
N ALA A 462 -45.40 15.23 21.67
CA ALA A 462 -45.28 14.64 22.98
C ALA A 462 -46.35 13.57 23.17
N ALA A 463 -45.91 12.38 23.60
CA ALA A 463 -46.79 11.22 23.86
C ALA A 463 -47.02 11.03 25.36
N GLU A 464 -48.25 10.69 25.72
CA GLU A 464 -48.67 10.33 27.06
C GLU A 464 -49.13 8.85 27.08
N ALA A 465 -49.17 8.23 28.26
CA ALA A 465 -49.63 6.85 28.43
C ALA A 465 -49.01 5.83 27.47
N PHE A 466 -47.67 5.94 27.26
CA PHE A 466 -46.92 4.99 26.43
C PHE A 466 -46.96 3.58 26.99
N ASP A 467 -47.24 2.61 26.13
CA ASP A 467 -47.22 1.17 26.44
C ASP A 467 -46.60 0.41 25.26
N ALA A 468 -45.71 -0.52 25.55
CA ALA A 468 -45.02 -1.34 24.55
C ALA A 468 -45.31 -2.83 24.78
N VAL A 469 -45.70 -3.51 23.72
CA VAL A 469 -45.84 -4.96 23.69
C VAL A 469 -44.69 -5.57 22.93
N ASN A 470 -43.79 -6.23 23.66
CA ASN A 470 -42.56 -6.79 23.11
C ASN A 470 -42.80 -7.63 21.83
N GLY A 471 -42.10 -7.31 20.76
CA GLY A 471 -42.15 -8.02 19.49
C GLY A 471 -43.42 -7.79 18.66
N LEU A 472 -44.40 -6.98 19.15
CA LEU A 472 -45.66 -6.74 18.45
C LEU A 472 -45.88 -5.29 18.06
N GLY A 473 -45.70 -4.33 18.97
CA GLY A 473 -45.92 -2.92 18.66
C GLY A 473 -45.99 -2.03 19.89
N VAL A 474 -46.21 -0.74 19.66
CA VAL A 474 -46.29 0.33 20.67
C VAL A 474 -47.60 1.11 20.54
N GLN A 475 -48.05 1.70 21.64
CA GLN A 475 -49.21 2.59 21.67
C GLN A 475 -48.96 3.77 22.60
N ALA A 476 -49.60 4.91 22.30
CA ALA A 476 -49.61 6.07 23.19
C ALA A 476 -50.81 6.97 22.85
N ASP A 477 -51.13 7.87 23.78
CA ASP A 477 -52.09 8.95 23.58
C ASP A 477 -51.33 10.25 23.26
N ILE A 478 -51.69 10.91 22.13
CA ILE A 478 -51.06 12.13 21.64
C ILE A 478 -52.15 13.13 21.27
N ASP A 479 -52.19 14.29 21.89
CA ASP A 479 -53.19 15.35 21.69
C ASP A 479 -54.63 14.77 21.78
N GLY A 480 -54.89 13.86 22.73
CA GLY A 480 -56.17 13.21 22.91
C GLY A 480 -56.52 12.15 21.84
N LYS A 481 -55.61 11.80 20.96
CA LYS A 481 -55.72 10.74 19.94
C LYS A 481 -54.97 9.51 20.38
N ARG A 482 -55.60 8.34 20.37
CA ARG A 482 -54.88 7.08 20.59
C ARG A 482 -54.19 6.63 19.31
N VAL A 483 -52.91 6.47 19.36
CA VAL A 483 -52.06 6.05 18.25
C VAL A 483 -51.46 4.66 18.59
N LEU A 484 -51.59 3.73 17.64
CA LEU A 484 -51.01 2.38 17.70
C LEU A 484 -50.05 2.25 16.54
N VAL A 485 -48.88 1.67 16.78
CA VAL A 485 -47.87 1.39 15.72
C VAL A 485 -47.34 -0.01 15.93
N GLY A 486 -47.34 -0.87 14.92
CA GLY A 486 -46.80 -2.22 15.05
C GLY A 486 -47.20 -3.19 13.94
N SER A 487 -47.12 -4.50 14.27
CA SER A 487 -47.52 -5.55 13.33
C SER A 487 -49.03 -5.55 13.13
N ARG A 488 -49.50 -6.09 11.99
CA ARG A 488 -50.92 -6.29 11.73
C ARG A 488 -51.60 -7.06 12.87
N ASN A 489 -50.91 -8.08 13.39
CA ASN A 489 -51.42 -8.88 14.51
C ASN A 489 -51.62 -8.03 15.79
N PHE A 490 -50.71 -7.08 16.03
CA PHE A 490 -50.86 -6.16 17.18
C PHE A 490 -52.07 -5.29 17.03
N LEU A 491 -52.31 -4.69 15.84
CA LEU A 491 -53.52 -3.87 15.60
C LEU A 491 -54.78 -4.70 15.77
N SER A 492 -54.82 -5.92 15.22
CA SER A 492 -55.97 -6.85 15.38
C SER A 492 -56.26 -7.19 16.82
N GLN A 493 -55.23 -7.46 17.66
CA GLN A 493 -55.40 -7.70 19.10
C GLN A 493 -55.98 -6.49 19.84
N LYS A 494 -55.77 -5.28 19.34
CA LYS A 494 -56.33 -4.03 19.86
C LYS A 494 -57.68 -3.66 19.20
N GLY A 495 -58.23 -4.59 18.40
CA GLY A 495 -59.58 -4.42 17.79
C GLY A 495 -59.58 -3.57 16.51
N VAL A 496 -58.42 -3.34 15.89
CA VAL A 496 -58.29 -2.54 14.66
C VAL A 496 -58.05 -3.47 13.45
N ASP A 497 -58.94 -3.42 12.47
CA ASP A 497 -58.75 -4.16 11.23
C ASP A 497 -57.85 -3.38 10.26
N ALA A 498 -56.67 -3.90 9.99
CA ALA A 498 -55.70 -3.35 9.05
C ALA A 498 -55.65 -4.11 7.70
N GLN A 499 -56.67 -4.95 7.38
CA GLN A 499 -56.71 -5.76 6.15
C GLN A 499 -56.65 -4.92 4.88
N VAL A 500 -57.24 -3.72 4.93
CA VAL A 500 -57.24 -2.77 3.77
C VAL A 500 -55.81 -2.40 3.34
N TRP A 501 -54.85 -2.43 4.27
CA TRP A 501 -53.45 -2.07 4.00
C TRP A 501 -52.58 -3.26 3.64
N GLU A 502 -53.08 -4.50 3.74
CA GLU A 502 -52.24 -5.73 3.57
C GLU A 502 -51.66 -5.84 2.15
N THR A 503 -52.51 -5.64 1.13
CA THR A 503 -52.03 -5.72 -0.29
C THR A 503 -50.90 -4.76 -0.56
N ARG A 504 -50.98 -3.54 -0.03
CA ARG A 504 -49.91 -2.54 -0.18
C ARG A 504 -48.71 -2.86 0.70
N GLY A 505 -48.96 -3.42 1.89
CA GLY A 505 -47.90 -3.92 2.78
C GLY A 505 -47.12 -5.10 2.19
N GLU A 506 -47.82 -6.04 1.50
CA GLU A 506 -47.18 -7.14 0.80
C GLU A 506 -46.34 -6.65 -0.36
N ALA A 507 -46.79 -5.70 -1.16
CA ALA A 507 -46.02 -5.10 -2.24
C ALA A 507 -44.71 -4.47 -1.74
N LEU A 508 -44.73 -3.77 -0.59
CA LEU A 508 -43.54 -3.19 0.01
C LEU A 508 -42.61 -4.25 0.64
N ARG A 509 -43.18 -5.35 1.17
CA ARG A 509 -42.35 -6.49 1.64
C ARG A 509 -41.68 -7.20 0.46
N ASP A 510 -42.33 -7.24 -0.72
CA ASP A 510 -41.72 -7.76 -1.95
C ASP A 510 -40.52 -6.91 -2.43
N GLU A 511 -40.50 -5.62 -2.04
CA GLU A 511 -39.35 -4.71 -2.23
C GLU A 511 -38.32 -4.79 -1.09
N SER A 512 -38.37 -5.84 -0.24
CA SER A 512 -37.43 -6.05 0.85
C SER A 512 -37.53 -5.06 2.01
N LYS A 513 -38.71 -4.43 2.20
CA LYS A 513 -38.94 -3.46 3.28
C LYS A 513 -39.64 -4.11 4.45
N THR A 514 -39.29 -3.68 5.65
CA THR A 514 -40.05 -4.01 6.88
C THR A 514 -41.22 -3.07 6.97
N VAL A 515 -42.44 -3.62 7.04
CA VAL A 515 -43.68 -2.83 7.06
C VAL A 515 -44.29 -2.88 8.44
N VAL A 516 -44.54 -1.72 9.03
CA VAL A 516 -45.35 -1.53 10.24
C VAL A 516 -46.66 -0.80 9.87
N PHE A 517 -47.71 -1.18 10.55
CA PHE A 517 -49.03 -0.59 10.41
C PHE A 517 -49.28 0.41 11.51
N PHE A 518 -50.04 1.44 11.27
CA PHE A 518 -50.45 2.37 12.30
C PHE A 518 -51.93 2.67 12.26
N ALA A 519 -52.48 2.96 13.40
CA ALA A 519 -53.86 3.32 13.57
C ALA A 519 -54.01 4.57 14.45
N VAL A 520 -55.04 5.38 14.17
CA VAL A 520 -55.37 6.57 14.93
C VAL A 520 -56.83 6.46 15.36
N ASN A 521 -57.11 6.60 16.66
CA ASN A 521 -58.45 6.50 17.23
C ASN A 521 -59.20 5.21 16.87
N GLY A 522 -58.52 4.08 16.81
CA GLY A 522 -59.13 2.78 16.51
C GLY A 522 -59.40 2.51 15.01
N VAL A 523 -58.93 3.36 14.12
CA VAL A 523 -59.04 3.19 12.66
C VAL A 523 -57.66 3.00 12.08
N ALA A 524 -57.44 1.94 11.29
CA ALA A 524 -56.18 1.73 10.56
C ALA A 524 -55.97 2.87 9.58
N ALA A 525 -54.97 3.72 9.80
CA ALA A 525 -54.72 4.95 9.12
C ALA A 525 -53.55 4.85 8.09
N GLY A 526 -52.77 3.77 8.12
CA GLY A 526 -51.71 3.64 7.12
C GLY A 526 -50.62 2.64 7.49
N ILE A 527 -49.53 2.75 6.68
CA ILE A 527 -48.31 1.92 6.81
C ILE A 527 -47.07 2.76 6.71
N ALA A 528 -46.01 2.33 7.44
CA ALA A 528 -44.68 2.86 7.27
C ALA A 528 -43.75 1.69 6.85
N ALA A 529 -42.92 1.94 5.86
CA ALA A 529 -41.92 0.96 5.41
C ALA A 529 -40.51 1.44 5.73
N ILE A 530 -39.76 0.54 6.30
CA ILE A 530 -38.38 0.77 6.74
C ILE A 530 -37.48 -0.23 6.02
N ALA A 531 -36.41 0.25 5.44
CA ALA A 531 -35.35 -0.58 4.85
C ALA A 531 -33.98 -0.02 5.18
N ASP A 532 -32.97 -0.85 5.05
CA ASP A 532 -31.58 -0.38 5.05
C ASP A 532 -31.22 0.03 3.60
N PRO A 533 -31.04 1.32 3.30
CA PRO A 533 -30.89 1.78 1.94
C PRO A 533 -29.58 1.28 1.32
N ILE A 534 -29.63 0.88 0.05
CA ILE A 534 -28.43 0.59 -0.75
C ILE A 534 -27.64 1.87 -0.91
N LYS A 535 -26.29 1.80 -0.72
CA LYS A 535 -25.39 2.94 -0.95
C LYS A 535 -25.48 3.38 -2.40
N GLU A 536 -25.47 4.68 -2.67
CA GLU A 536 -25.59 5.25 -4.03
C GLU A 536 -24.51 4.74 -4.99
N SER A 537 -23.31 4.46 -4.49
CA SER A 537 -22.18 3.96 -5.28
C SER A 537 -22.22 2.45 -5.55
N THR A 538 -23.07 1.68 -4.84
CA THR A 538 -23.09 0.21 -4.94
C THR A 538 -23.47 -0.29 -6.35
N PRO A 539 -24.51 0.22 -7.04
CA PRO A 539 -24.87 -0.29 -8.37
C PRO A 539 -23.74 -0.13 -9.40
N GLU A 540 -23.07 1.02 -9.39
CA GLU A 540 -21.92 1.30 -10.26
C GLU A 540 -20.76 0.36 -9.95
N ALA A 541 -20.41 0.20 -8.67
CA ALA A 541 -19.32 -0.66 -8.23
C ALA A 541 -19.53 -2.13 -8.62
N ILE A 542 -20.75 -2.66 -8.44
CA ILE A 542 -21.09 -4.03 -8.83
C ILE A 542 -20.98 -4.22 -10.35
N ALA A 543 -21.51 -3.25 -11.14
CA ALA A 543 -21.42 -3.32 -12.59
C ALA A 543 -19.97 -3.32 -13.08
N THR A 544 -19.10 -2.48 -12.50
CA THR A 544 -17.69 -2.39 -12.87
C THR A 544 -16.92 -3.64 -12.46
N LEU A 545 -17.16 -4.18 -11.26
CA LEU A 545 -16.54 -5.43 -10.80
C LEU A 545 -16.89 -6.61 -11.72
N ARG A 546 -18.15 -6.71 -12.18
CA ARG A 546 -18.57 -7.73 -13.15
C ARG A 546 -17.89 -7.54 -14.51
N ASN A 547 -17.71 -6.30 -14.97
CA ASN A 547 -16.93 -6.01 -16.18
C ASN A 547 -15.45 -6.41 -16.07
N LEU A 548 -14.89 -6.39 -14.86
CA LEU A 548 -13.55 -6.91 -14.57
C LEU A 548 -13.50 -8.44 -14.52
N GLY A 549 -14.63 -9.13 -14.69
CA GLY A 549 -14.75 -10.58 -14.68
C GLY A 549 -14.87 -11.18 -13.27
N VAL A 550 -15.26 -10.38 -12.27
CA VAL A 550 -15.46 -10.84 -10.89
C VAL A 550 -16.91 -11.27 -10.70
N ARG A 551 -17.13 -12.51 -10.23
CA ARG A 551 -18.44 -13.03 -9.82
C ARG A 551 -18.79 -12.45 -8.45
N ILE A 552 -20.04 -12.01 -8.27
CA ILE A 552 -20.51 -11.44 -7.01
C ILE A 552 -21.46 -12.41 -6.32
N VAL A 553 -21.16 -12.74 -5.06
CA VAL A 553 -21.98 -13.59 -4.18
C VAL A 553 -22.36 -12.80 -2.93
N MET A 554 -23.64 -12.60 -2.69
CA MET A 554 -24.12 -11.88 -1.49
C MET A 554 -24.48 -12.87 -0.40
N LEU A 555 -24.01 -12.62 0.83
CA LEU A 555 -24.45 -13.31 2.03
C LEU A 555 -25.35 -12.40 2.87
N THR A 556 -26.45 -12.93 3.37
CA THR A 556 -27.35 -12.18 4.26
C THR A 556 -28.09 -13.10 5.23
N GLY A 557 -28.34 -12.61 6.44
CA GLY A 557 -29.26 -13.26 7.40
C GLY A 557 -30.73 -13.09 7.08
N ASP A 558 -31.06 -12.28 6.08
CA ASP A 558 -32.45 -12.01 5.68
C ASP A 558 -33.12 -13.22 5.03
N SER A 559 -34.42 -13.07 4.78
CA SER A 559 -35.21 -14.06 4.03
C SER A 559 -34.76 -14.17 2.57
N GLN A 560 -34.99 -15.33 1.96
CA GLN A 560 -34.69 -15.55 0.52
C GLN A 560 -35.36 -14.51 -0.36
N ARG A 561 -36.58 -14.11 -0.06
CA ARG A 561 -37.34 -13.09 -0.81
C ARG A 561 -36.62 -11.75 -0.81
N THR A 562 -36.12 -11.31 0.33
CA THR A 562 -35.32 -10.09 0.51
C THR A 562 -34.00 -10.17 -0.26
N ALA A 563 -33.30 -11.30 -0.13
CA ALA A 563 -32.03 -11.52 -0.82
C ALA A 563 -32.19 -11.48 -2.34
N ASP A 564 -33.20 -12.16 -2.87
CA ASP A 564 -33.48 -12.19 -4.32
C ASP A 564 -33.87 -10.83 -4.88
N ALA A 565 -34.57 -10.01 -4.09
CA ALA A 565 -34.95 -8.66 -4.55
C ALA A 565 -33.74 -7.73 -4.63
N VAL A 566 -32.85 -7.73 -3.62
CA VAL A 566 -31.58 -6.98 -3.65
C VAL A 566 -30.69 -7.48 -4.78
N ALA A 567 -30.55 -8.80 -4.94
CA ALA A 567 -29.73 -9.39 -6.00
C ALA A 567 -30.20 -8.99 -7.39
N ARG A 568 -31.52 -9.01 -7.65
CA ARG A 568 -32.07 -8.54 -8.94
C ARG A 568 -31.83 -7.05 -9.17
N GLN A 569 -32.00 -6.22 -8.13
CA GLN A 569 -31.79 -4.77 -8.22
C GLN A 569 -30.36 -4.40 -8.55
N LEU A 570 -29.38 -5.12 -7.97
CA LEU A 570 -27.95 -4.86 -8.14
C LEU A 570 -27.29 -5.70 -9.25
N GLY A 571 -27.99 -6.68 -9.81
CA GLY A 571 -27.42 -7.60 -10.79
C GLY A 571 -26.39 -8.55 -10.18
N ILE A 572 -26.58 -8.98 -8.94
CA ILE A 572 -25.70 -9.93 -8.23
C ILE A 572 -25.91 -11.34 -8.76
N ASP A 573 -24.85 -12.11 -8.93
CA ASP A 573 -24.87 -13.42 -9.59
C ASP A 573 -25.49 -14.51 -8.71
N GLU A 574 -25.29 -14.44 -7.38
CA GLU A 574 -25.80 -15.41 -6.41
C GLU A 574 -26.09 -14.71 -5.08
N ALA A 575 -27.21 -15.06 -4.44
CA ALA A 575 -27.58 -14.56 -3.12
C ALA A 575 -27.93 -15.73 -2.20
N LEU A 576 -27.25 -15.80 -1.05
CA LEU A 576 -27.45 -16.81 -0.03
C LEU A 576 -28.14 -16.16 1.17
N ALA A 577 -29.35 -16.63 1.46
CA ALA A 577 -30.22 -16.15 2.52
C ALA A 577 -30.09 -17.01 3.78
N TYR A 578 -30.61 -16.50 4.90
CA TYR A 578 -30.62 -17.19 6.20
C TYR A 578 -29.22 -17.63 6.68
N VAL A 579 -28.17 -16.92 6.26
CA VAL A 579 -26.80 -17.23 6.63
C VAL A 579 -26.52 -16.70 8.03
N LEU A 580 -26.21 -17.60 8.96
CA LEU A 580 -25.78 -17.22 10.30
C LEU A 580 -24.33 -16.70 10.28
N PRO A 581 -23.95 -15.83 11.24
CA PRO A 581 -22.57 -15.31 11.30
C PRO A 581 -21.49 -16.40 11.31
N GLU A 582 -21.74 -17.50 12.03
CA GLU A 582 -20.85 -18.67 12.14
C GLU A 582 -20.71 -19.46 10.83
N ASP A 583 -21.70 -19.40 9.95
CA ASP A 583 -21.70 -20.14 8.67
C ASP A 583 -21.01 -19.38 7.53
N LYS A 584 -20.80 -18.07 7.65
CA LYS A 584 -20.21 -17.23 6.59
C LYS A 584 -18.85 -17.75 6.15
N ALA A 585 -17.98 -18.12 7.09
CA ALA A 585 -16.67 -18.69 6.78
C ALA A 585 -16.77 -20.03 6.03
N GLY A 586 -17.79 -20.85 6.36
CA GLY A 586 -18.07 -22.11 5.66
C GLY A 586 -18.45 -21.90 4.18
N HIS A 587 -19.23 -20.85 3.88
CA HIS A 587 -19.58 -20.50 2.50
C HIS A 587 -18.37 -20.00 1.70
N VAL A 588 -17.50 -19.20 2.30
CA VAL A 588 -16.24 -18.78 1.69
C VAL A 588 -15.38 -20.00 1.37
N LYS A 589 -15.21 -20.91 2.34
CA LYS A 589 -14.43 -22.14 2.16
C LYS A 589 -15.00 -23.04 1.06
N ARG A 590 -16.32 -23.19 0.97
CA ARG A 590 -16.96 -23.94 -0.11
C ARG A 590 -16.57 -23.42 -1.50
N LEU A 591 -16.59 -22.09 -1.70
CA LEU A 591 -16.20 -21.46 -2.96
C LEU A 591 -14.70 -21.70 -3.25
N GLN A 592 -13.85 -21.65 -2.22
CA GLN A 592 -12.43 -21.97 -2.33
C GLN A 592 -12.21 -23.44 -2.73
N ASP A 593 -12.95 -24.38 -2.13
CA ASP A 593 -12.91 -25.81 -2.46
C ASP A 593 -13.41 -26.10 -3.90
N GLU A 594 -14.25 -25.22 -4.46
CA GLU A 594 -14.64 -25.20 -5.88
C GLU A 594 -13.53 -24.63 -6.81
N GLY A 595 -12.37 -24.24 -6.27
CA GLY A 595 -11.23 -23.70 -7.01
C GLY A 595 -11.34 -22.22 -7.34
N ARG A 596 -12.15 -21.45 -6.60
CA ARG A 596 -12.28 -20.01 -6.74
C ARG A 596 -11.27 -19.27 -5.89
N THR A 597 -10.81 -18.12 -6.39
CA THR A 597 -10.02 -17.19 -5.60
C THR A 597 -10.95 -16.13 -5.01
N VAL A 598 -11.25 -16.27 -3.73
CA VAL A 598 -12.33 -15.54 -3.06
C VAL A 598 -11.82 -14.33 -2.32
N ALA A 599 -12.38 -13.14 -2.60
CA ALA A 599 -12.32 -12.01 -1.69
C ALA A 599 -13.62 -11.92 -0.89
N MET A 600 -13.54 -11.56 0.39
CA MET A 600 -14.70 -11.31 1.26
C MET A 600 -14.72 -9.86 1.71
N ALA A 601 -15.84 -9.17 1.51
CA ALA A 601 -16.03 -7.80 2.00
C ALA A 601 -17.12 -7.75 3.08
N GLY A 602 -16.79 -7.15 4.23
CA GLY A 602 -17.68 -7.00 5.38
C GLY A 602 -17.31 -5.82 6.27
N ASP A 603 -18.21 -5.44 7.18
CA ASP A 603 -18.03 -4.30 8.09
C ASP A 603 -18.10 -4.65 9.58
N GLY A 604 -18.60 -5.83 9.92
CA GLY A 604 -18.94 -6.22 11.29
C GLY A 604 -17.99 -7.21 11.93
N ILE A 605 -18.11 -7.33 13.25
CA ILE A 605 -17.44 -8.38 14.05
C ILE A 605 -17.85 -9.78 13.55
N ASN A 606 -19.09 -9.91 13.10
CA ASN A 606 -19.66 -11.16 12.61
C ASN A 606 -19.02 -11.64 11.30
N ASP A 607 -18.32 -10.77 10.58
CA ASP A 607 -17.65 -11.08 9.33
C ASP A 607 -16.18 -11.49 9.53
N ALA A 608 -15.59 -11.19 10.69
CA ALA A 608 -14.18 -11.41 10.97
C ALA A 608 -13.70 -12.85 10.66
N PRO A 609 -14.43 -13.93 10.98
CA PRO A 609 -14.04 -15.29 10.61
C PRO A 609 -14.05 -15.51 9.09
N ALA A 610 -15.00 -14.92 8.37
CA ALA A 610 -15.11 -15.03 6.90
C ALA A 610 -14.05 -14.18 6.20
N LEU A 611 -13.74 -12.99 6.73
CA LEU A 611 -12.65 -12.14 6.25
C LEU A 611 -11.30 -12.87 6.37
N ALA A 612 -11.05 -13.51 7.52
CA ALA A 612 -9.82 -14.27 7.75
C ALA A 612 -9.73 -15.56 6.91
N GLN A 613 -10.88 -16.17 6.54
CA GLN A 613 -10.92 -17.38 5.72
C GLN A 613 -10.64 -17.10 4.25
N ALA A 614 -11.04 -15.94 3.72
CA ALA A 614 -10.87 -15.57 2.32
C ALA A 614 -9.39 -15.45 1.92
N GLU A 615 -9.07 -15.57 0.60
CA GLU A 615 -7.73 -15.22 0.11
C GLU A 615 -7.41 -13.76 0.34
N VAL A 616 -8.44 -12.90 0.28
CA VAL A 616 -8.31 -11.46 0.61
C VAL A 616 -9.54 -11.02 1.38
N GLY A 617 -9.40 -10.78 2.67
CA GLY A 617 -10.41 -10.11 3.50
C GLY A 617 -10.38 -8.60 3.25
N ILE A 618 -11.56 -7.98 3.07
CA ILE A 618 -11.72 -6.56 2.79
C ILE A 618 -12.63 -5.96 3.86
N ALA A 619 -12.08 -5.14 4.74
CA ALA A 619 -12.85 -4.42 5.75
C ALA A 619 -13.34 -3.07 5.22
N MET A 620 -14.60 -2.76 5.52
CA MET A 620 -15.14 -1.44 5.29
C MET A 620 -14.70 -0.51 6.43
N GLY A 621 -14.07 0.63 6.13
CA GLY A 621 -13.52 1.55 7.14
C GLY A 621 -14.57 2.20 8.05
N THR A 622 -15.86 2.08 7.70
CA THR A 622 -17.00 2.43 8.57
C THR A 622 -17.34 1.33 9.56
N GLY A 623 -16.72 0.16 9.44
CA GLY A 623 -16.95 -1.02 10.26
C GLY A 623 -16.22 -1.01 11.59
N THR A 624 -16.20 -2.16 12.24
CA THR A 624 -15.57 -2.34 13.56
C THR A 624 -14.06 -2.48 13.48
N ASP A 625 -13.35 -2.13 14.55
CA ASP A 625 -11.90 -2.30 14.65
C ASP A 625 -11.48 -3.76 14.45
N VAL A 626 -12.30 -4.72 14.94
CA VAL A 626 -12.06 -6.17 14.78
C VAL A 626 -12.09 -6.59 13.31
N ALA A 627 -13.01 -6.03 12.50
CA ALA A 627 -13.05 -6.32 11.07
C ALA A 627 -11.79 -5.77 10.37
N MET A 628 -11.34 -4.55 10.73
CA MET A 628 -10.12 -3.96 10.17
C MET A 628 -8.86 -4.76 10.55
N GLU A 629 -8.80 -5.31 11.76
CA GLU A 629 -7.68 -6.16 12.20
C GLU A 629 -7.67 -7.54 11.54
N SER A 630 -8.82 -8.04 11.13
CA SER A 630 -8.95 -9.37 10.49
C SER A 630 -8.76 -9.35 8.98
N ALA A 631 -8.79 -8.17 8.36
CA ALA A 631 -8.73 -8.01 6.91
C ALA A 631 -7.32 -7.70 6.40
N GLU A 632 -7.01 -8.15 5.18
CA GLU A 632 -5.79 -7.81 4.45
C GLU A 632 -5.89 -6.47 3.72
N VAL A 633 -7.11 -6.02 3.41
CA VAL A 633 -7.38 -4.74 2.75
C VAL A 633 -8.42 -3.96 3.55
N THR A 634 -8.16 -2.69 3.81
CA THR A 634 -9.14 -1.79 4.44
C THR A 634 -9.51 -0.66 3.50
N LEU A 635 -10.80 -0.48 3.26
CA LEU A 635 -11.36 0.63 2.49
C LEU A 635 -11.78 1.74 3.44
N VAL A 636 -10.99 2.79 3.56
CA VAL A 636 -11.16 3.87 4.55
C VAL A 636 -12.58 4.46 4.55
N LYS A 637 -13.19 4.61 3.38
CA LYS A 637 -14.56 5.14 3.24
C LYS A 637 -15.67 4.11 3.37
N GLY A 638 -15.34 2.82 3.28
CA GLY A 638 -16.36 1.79 3.17
C GLY A 638 -17.17 1.88 1.87
N ASP A 639 -16.55 2.31 0.77
CA ASP A 639 -17.13 2.37 -0.57
C ASP A 639 -16.62 1.18 -1.41
N LEU A 640 -17.56 0.44 -2.01
CA LEU A 640 -17.25 -0.74 -2.84
C LEU A 640 -16.43 -0.42 -4.10
N ARG A 641 -16.47 0.80 -4.61
CA ARG A 641 -15.58 1.26 -5.69
C ARG A 641 -14.11 1.13 -5.32
N GLY A 642 -13.78 1.14 -4.03
CA GLY A 642 -12.43 0.85 -3.53
C GLY A 642 -11.96 -0.57 -3.86
N ILE A 643 -12.86 -1.56 -3.96
CA ILE A 643 -12.51 -2.96 -4.33
C ILE A 643 -12.06 -3.00 -5.79
N GLU A 644 -12.82 -2.35 -6.69
CA GLU A 644 -12.44 -2.22 -8.10
C GLU A 644 -11.03 -1.62 -8.23
N ARG A 645 -10.81 -0.46 -7.60
CA ARG A 645 -9.52 0.24 -7.60
C ARG A 645 -8.39 -0.64 -7.05
N ALA A 646 -8.65 -1.42 -5.99
CA ALA A 646 -7.70 -2.36 -5.42
C ALA A 646 -7.32 -3.46 -6.42
N ILE A 647 -8.29 -4.05 -7.14
CA ILE A 647 -8.05 -5.06 -8.18
C ILE A 647 -7.24 -4.46 -9.34
N VAL A 648 -7.64 -3.29 -9.83
CA VAL A 648 -6.95 -2.59 -10.93
C VAL A 648 -5.49 -2.28 -10.55
N LEU A 649 -5.26 -1.71 -9.36
CA LEU A 649 -3.94 -1.41 -8.85
C LEU A 649 -3.09 -2.68 -8.70
N SER A 650 -3.65 -3.75 -8.15
CA SER A 650 -2.97 -5.03 -7.97
C SER A 650 -2.58 -5.67 -9.30
N ARG A 651 -3.49 -5.72 -10.27
CA ARG A 651 -3.23 -6.21 -11.63
C ARG A 651 -2.15 -5.39 -12.34
N ALA A 652 -2.19 -4.08 -12.22
CA ALA A 652 -1.20 -3.18 -12.80
C ALA A 652 0.18 -3.35 -12.14
N THR A 653 0.23 -3.47 -10.81
CA THR A 653 1.45 -3.68 -10.03
C THR A 653 2.12 -4.99 -10.40
N MET A 654 1.37 -6.08 -10.47
CA MET A 654 1.92 -7.39 -10.82
C MET A 654 2.37 -7.47 -12.29
N ARG A 655 1.68 -6.77 -13.20
CA ARG A 655 2.14 -6.60 -14.59
C ARG A 655 3.46 -5.82 -14.64
N ASN A 656 3.57 -4.74 -13.88
CA ASN A 656 4.78 -3.93 -13.79
C ASN A 656 5.96 -4.74 -13.24
N ILE A 657 5.77 -5.51 -12.17
CA ILE A 657 6.79 -6.39 -11.60
C ILE A 657 7.25 -7.43 -12.62
N ARG A 658 6.32 -8.08 -13.33
CA ARG A 658 6.68 -9.04 -14.38
C ARG A 658 7.50 -8.39 -15.50
N GLN A 659 7.12 -7.18 -15.96
CA GLN A 659 7.89 -6.42 -16.94
C GLN A 659 9.30 -6.10 -16.43
N ASN A 660 9.41 -5.63 -15.18
CA ASN A 660 10.69 -5.32 -14.55
C ASN A 660 11.60 -6.54 -14.46
N LEU A 661 11.06 -7.69 -14.03
CA LEU A 661 11.81 -8.95 -13.98
C LEU A 661 12.22 -9.41 -15.39
N THR A 662 11.34 -9.28 -16.38
CA THR A 662 11.63 -9.62 -17.79
C THR A 662 12.79 -8.75 -18.34
N PHE A 663 12.77 -7.44 -18.07
CA PHE A 663 13.86 -6.57 -18.45
C PHE A 663 15.18 -6.96 -17.76
N ALA A 664 15.12 -7.14 -16.43
CA ALA A 664 16.30 -7.47 -15.64
C ALA A 664 16.98 -8.79 -16.08
N PHE A 665 16.18 -9.85 -16.33
CA PHE A 665 16.72 -11.12 -16.81
C PHE A 665 17.08 -11.08 -18.31
N GLY A 666 16.33 -10.36 -19.11
CA GLY A 666 16.55 -10.23 -20.55
C GLY A 666 17.92 -9.58 -20.88
N TYR A 667 18.25 -8.49 -20.18
CA TYR A 667 19.58 -7.85 -20.35
C TYR A 667 20.71 -8.84 -20.02
N ASN A 668 20.57 -9.61 -18.93
CA ASN A 668 21.58 -10.57 -18.53
C ASN A 668 21.66 -11.77 -19.49
N ALA A 669 20.52 -12.32 -19.90
CA ALA A 669 20.46 -13.48 -20.80
C ALA A 669 21.09 -13.18 -22.17
N LEU A 670 20.91 -11.96 -22.69
CA LEU A 670 21.54 -11.52 -23.94
C LEU A 670 23.01 -11.10 -23.72
N GLY A 671 23.33 -10.48 -22.62
CA GLY A 671 24.63 -9.94 -22.32
C GLY A 671 25.69 -10.98 -22.00
N ILE A 672 25.33 -12.06 -21.29
CA ILE A 672 26.28 -13.11 -20.87
C ILE A 672 26.96 -13.78 -22.08
N PRO A 673 26.25 -14.26 -23.13
CA PRO A 673 26.91 -14.81 -24.32
C PRO A 673 27.81 -13.81 -25.03
N LEU A 674 27.39 -12.54 -25.11
CA LEU A 674 28.18 -11.49 -25.74
C LEU A 674 29.49 -11.24 -24.94
N ALA A 675 29.41 -11.19 -23.62
CA ALA A 675 30.56 -11.03 -22.73
C ALA A 675 31.48 -12.25 -22.75
N ALA A 676 30.92 -13.45 -22.91
CA ALA A 676 31.69 -14.67 -23.08
C ALA A 676 32.46 -14.72 -24.40
N GLY A 677 32.18 -13.81 -25.34
CA GLY A 677 32.88 -13.69 -26.60
C GLY A 677 32.32 -14.53 -27.74
N VAL A 678 31.04 -14.88 -27.72
CA VAL A 678 30.36 -15.70 -28.76
C VAL A 678 30.47 -15.03 -30.15
N LEU A 679 30.54 -13.69 -30.23
CA LEU A 679 30.66 -12.95 -31.46
C LEU A 679 32.11 -12.86 -32.00
N TYR A 680 33.11 -13.20 -31.22
CA TYR A 680 34.50 -13.06 -31.57
C TYR A 680 34.92 -13.93 -32.77
N PRO A 681 34.56 -15.22 -32.89
CA PRO A 681 34.96 -16.03 -34.02
C PRO A 681 34.41 -15.56 -35.35
N ALA A 682 33.23 -14.92 -35.36
CA ALA A 682 32.60 -14.46 -36.61
C ALA A 682 32.91 -13.00 -36.95
N PHE A 683 33.04 -12.13 -35.95
CA PHE A 683 33.11 -10.67 -36.15
C PHE A 683 34.35 -10.01 -35.50
N GLY A 684 35.15 -10.76 -34.74
CA GLY A 684 36.25 -10.19 -33.95
C GLY A 684 35.82 -9.27 -32.81
N LEU A 685 34.52 -9.26 -32.45
CA LEU A 685 33.98 -8.34 -31.47
C LEU A 685 33.99 -8.98 -30.05
N LEU A 686 34.52 -8.21 -29.10
CA LEU A 686 34.48 -8.50 -27.66
C LEU A 686 33.73 -7.41 -26.91
N LEU A 687 32.99 -7.80 -25.91
CA LEU A 687 32.32 -6.85 -25.01
C LEU A 687 33.31 -6.35 -23.96
N SER A 688 33.57 -5.05 -23.95
CA SER A 688 34.42 -4.43 -22.92
C SER A 688 33.68 -4.47 -21.56
N PRO A 689 34.40 -4.69 -20.44
CA PRO A 689 33.83 -4.62 -19.08
C PRO A 689 33.14 -3.28 -18.77
N MET A 690 33.59 -2.18 -19.34
CA MET A 690 32.96 -0.86 -19.21
C MET A 690 31.56 -0.82 -19.86
N VAL A 691 31.43 -1.36 -21.09
CA VAL A 691 30.15 -1.45 -21.79
C VAL A 691 29.19 -2.39 -21.05
N ALA A 692 29.73 -3.51 -20.51
CA ALA A 692 28.97 -4.42 -19.64
C ALA A 692 28.40 -3.68 -18.39
N GLY A 693 29.24 -2.88 -17.72
CA GLY A 693 28.82 -2.07 -16.57
C GLY A 693 27.78 -1.00 -16.94
N ALA A 694 27.93 -0.35 -18.08
CA ALA A 694 26.96 0.65 -18.57
C ALA A 694 25.59 -0.02 -18.89
N ALA A 695 25.59 -1.17 -19.55
CA ALA A 695 24.37 -1.95 -19.82
C ALA A 695 23.64 -2.35 -18.52
N MET A 696 24.40 -2.78 -17.49
CA MET A 696 23.87 -3.10 -16.17
C MET A 696 23.22 -1.88 -15.48
N ALA A 697 23.88 -0.71 -15.52
CA ALA A 697 23.32 0.53 -14.97
C ALA A 697 22.04 0.94 -15.69
N MET A 698 22.00 0.81 -17.03
CA MET A 698 20.79 1.09 -17.84
C MET A 698 19.64 0.14 -17.51
N SER A 699 19.92 -1.14 -17.22
CA SER A 699 18.91 -2.09 -16.74
C SER A 699 18.26 -1.60 -15.45
N SER A 700 19.05 -1.15 -14.46
CA SER A 700 18.54 -0.62 -13.19
C SER A 700 17.70 0.65 -13.39
N VAL A 701 18.16 1.59 -14.26
CA VAL A 701 17.40 2.79 -14.60
C VAL A 701 16.06 2.45 -15.25
N SER A 702 16.05 1.47 -16.16
CA SER A 702 14.83 1.01 -16.83
C SER A 702 13.80 0.47 -15.84
N VAL A 703 14.23 -0.36 -14.89
CA VAL A 703 13.37 -0.94 -13.85
C VAL A 703 12.80 0.14 -12.94
N VAL A 704 13.64 1.06 -12.44
CA VAL A 704 13.19 2.16 -11.56
C VAL A 704 12.20 3.06 -12.31
N THR A 705 12.49 3.42 -13.55
CA THR A 705 11.62 4.28 -14.35
C THR A 705 10.28 3.62 -14.63
N ASN A 706 10.28 2.32 -14.96
CA ASN A 706 9.05 1.57 -15.18
C ASN A 706 8.23 1.41 -13.89
N ALA A 707 8.88 1.16 -12.74
CA ALA A 707 8.19 1.08 -11.45
C ALA A 707 7.51 2.43 -11.09
N LEU A 708 8.16 3.55 -11.32
CA LEU A 708 7.59 4.88 -11.07
C LEU A 708 6.39 5.24 -11.97
N ARG A 709 6.17 4.52 -13.09
CA ARG A 709 4.95 4.69 -13.91
C ARG A 709 3.67 4.34 -13.16
N LEU A 710 3.76 3.48 -12.14
CA LEU A 710 2.62 3.15 -11.28
C LEU A 710 2.01 4.38 -10.59
N ASN A 711 2.79 5.43 -10.32
CA ASN A 711 2.28 6.69 -9.77
C ASN A 711 1.30 7.44 -10.69
N ARG A 712 1.22 7.07 -11.97
CA ARG A 712 0.37 7.72 -12.98
C ARG A 712 -0.87 6.92 -13.31
N ILE A 713 -1.12 5.84 -12.57
CA ILE A 713 -2.34 5.05 -12.76
C ILE A 713 -3.50 5.84 -12.18
N GLU A 714 -4.49 6.11 -13.00
CA GLU A 714 -5.78 6.62 -12.59
C GLU A 714 -6.59 5.47 -11.97
N LEU A 715 -7.03 5.65 -10.72
CA LEU A 715 -7.77 4.68 -9.91
C LEU A 715 -9.22 5.14 -9.67
#